data_76b9790d56e5a4bec16d918ff4194dc1
#
_entry.id   76b9790d56e5a4bec16d918ff4194dc1
#
_cell.length_a   1.000
_cell.length_b   1.000
_cell.length_c   1.000
_cell.angle_alpha   90.00
_cell.angle_beta   90.00
_cell.angle_gamma   90.00
#
_symmetry.space_group_name_H-M   'P 1'
#
loop_
_entity.id
_entity.type
_entity.pdbx_description
1 polymer ?
#
loop_
_entity_poly.entity_id
_entity_poly.type
_entity_poly.pdbx_seq_one_letter_code
_entity_poly.pdbx_strand_id
1 'polypeptide(L)'
;MKMVSTRDNAPAGADDRDTAVDLTAYFDLLARYRRTFLSVAGLVIGVGLVYAIVAKPVYRTDMTVQVEESSGDAASKLAAGVSPVFDVKPSASAEIELLRSRMVVGKAVDNLRLYIEAAPRYFPLIGPAVASFNLELSRPGLFGWGGFAWGHESITVSQLDVPEPMEGRKVTLTALGDNRYRVRFASDDAEATGTAGTPLAITTATGKVTMLVSQIDGRPGTQFVLRRLPRSAAITQLQERLMISERGKQSGVIGVSLEGISPNMTAAVLNEIGNAYVDQNIRRKAAEAEKSLAFLEQQLPLLKQQVDTAETRYNAMRNQRGTIDLSEESRLILGQSVQIQTRLQELQQKRQELAARFTGNHPAIALIDNQIAGLNAQLNGVSGRIQKLPDVEQNVLRLMRDVKVSTDSLQSLLNDAQQLRLIKASKVGTARLVDPADVPLNPVRPNRVLIAGISLTLGLLAGLLVIFVRHALEGGVADADEIERQTGMTVYSTIPFSKQQSLLPSAGGLLALQQPDDPTVESLRSFRTALKFALAGSSSRTVVISGPAPGVGKSFICANFAAIAAAGHRVVLIDADLRRGGLHGLFDAKRGPGLTELLMGAPLEQVIQRQVAPGLDFISTGTKPPHTADMLLSPGMDSLLAQLKSRYDLVLIDTPPVLAAADAGILAGKAGAVFLVARAEKTTVGELVAAQRNIRQAGAEVKGVLFNGLVIEGRWYRAHNYFGKYRYLAEYGSAPTKQA
;
A
#
# COMPACT_ATOMS: atom_id res chain seq x y z
N MET A 1 35.47 -35.67 61.93
CA MET A 1 36.14 -34.43 61.53
C MET A 1 35.15 -33.66 60.63
N LYS A 2 34.37 -32.75 61.23
CA LYS A 2 33.27 -32.01 60.56
C LYS A 2 33.86 -30.78 59.90
N MET A 3 33.69 -30.63 58.57
CA MET A 3 33.95 -29.42 57.86
C MET A 3 32.73 -28.52 57.97
N VAL A 4 32.93 -27.33 58.47
CA VAL A 4 31.94 -26.26 58.59
C VAL A 4 31.88 -25.54 57.23
N SER A 5 30.71 -25.54 56.60
CA SER A 5 30.38 -24.78 55.40
C SER A 5 29.96 -23.37 55.82
N THR A 6 30.74 -22.39 55.48
CA THR A 6 30.38 -20.95 55.55
C THR A 6 29.43 -20.62 54.39
N ARG A 7 28.20 -20.26 54.73
CA ARG A 7 27.22 -19.64 53.80
C ARG A 7 27.56 -18.17 53.67
N ASP A 8 27.99 -17.74 52.50
CA ASP A 8 28.01 -16.36 52.08
C ASP A 8 26.57 -15.85 51.91
N ASN A 9 26.24 -14.86 52.70
CA ASN A 9 25.03 -14.05 52.53
C ASN A 9 25.23 -13.09 51.35
N ALA A 10 24.68 -13.38 50.22
CA ALA A 10 24.43 -12.39 49.17
C ALA A 10 23.14 -11.59 49.51
N PRO A 11 23.11 -10.28 49.38
CA PRO A 11 21.89 -9.52 49.62
C PRO A 11 20.89 -9.79 48.50
N ALA A 12 19.77 -10.40 48.88
CA ALA A 12 18.57 -10.48 48.04
C ALA A 12 17.92 -9.10 47.99
N GLY A 13 17.66 -8.64 46.78
CA GLY A 13 16.88 -7.39 46.58
C GLY A 13 17.22 -6.63 45.32
N ALA A 14 17.36 -7.28 44.18
CA ALA A 14 17.15 -6.60 42.92
C ALA A 14 15.64 -6.61 42.61
N ASP A 15 15.10 -5.42 42.71
CA ASP A 15 13.67 -5.11 42.54
C ASP A 15 13.25 -5.42 41.09
N ASP A 16 12.58 -6.56 40.89
CA ASP A 16 12.06 -7.07 39.61
C ASP A 16 10.71 -6.37 39.27
N ARG A 17 10.65 -5.02 39.43
CA ARG A 17 9.42 -4.24 39.26
C ARG A 17 9.35 -3.37 38.03
N ASP A 18 10.27 -3.47 37.06
CA ASP A 18 10.35 -2.47 35.99
C ASP A 18 10.16 -3.02 34.57
N THR A 19 9.26 -3.96 34.34
CA THR A 19 8.83 -4.31 32.96
C THR A 19 7.33 -4.27 32.73
N ALA A 20 6.55 -3.69 33.61
CA ALA A 20 5.17 -3.35 33.29
C ALA A 20 5.18 -2.12 32.37
N VAL A 21 4.94 -2.32 31.08
CA VAL A 21 4.70 -1.23 30.13
C VAL A 21 3.54 -0.40 30.65
N ASP A 22 3.83 0.81 31.14
CA ASP A 22 2.83 1.70 31.72
C ASP A 22 1.96 2.28 30.58
N LEU A 23 0.88 1.57 30.27
CA LEU A 23 -0.07 1.96 29.23
C LEU A 23 -0.68 3.34 29.48
N THR A 24 -0.69 3.80 30.73
CA THR A 24 -1.27 5.10 31.09
C THR A 24 -0.40 6.26 30.62
N ALA A 25 0.92 6.09 30.60
CA ALA A 25 1.85 7.08 30.07
C ALA A 25 1.61 7.34 28.55
N TYR A 26 1.24 6.29 27.80
CA TYR A 26 0.92 6.43 26.37
C TYR A 26 -0.41 7.14 26.15
N PHE A 27 -1.41 6.95 27.03
CA PHE A 27 -2.68 7.67 26.95
C PHE A 27 -2.51 9.16 27.26
N ASP A 28 -1.68 9.51 28.26
CA ASP A 28 -1.36 10.89 28.58
C ASP A 28 -0.60 11.59 27.42
N LEU A 29 0.33 10.86 26.79
CA LEU A 29 1.02 11.32 25.60
C LEU A 29 0.05 11.62 24.46
N LEU A 30 -0.88 10.71 24.21
CA LEU A 30 -1.91 10.86 23.17
C LEU A 30 -2.84 12.05 23.47
N ALA A 31 -3.28 12.19 24.72
CA ALA A 31 -4.14 13.28 25.15
C ALA A 31 -3.44 14.65 25.00
N ARG A 32 -2.15 14.71 25.31
CA ARG A 32 -1.30 15.91 25.19
C ARG A 32 -1.14 16.35 23.73
N TYR A 33 -0.84 15.39 22.80
CA TYR A 33 -0.62 15.66 21.39
C TYR A 33 -1.83 15.37 20.51
N ARG A 34 -3.06 15.29 21.07
CA ARG A 34 -4.29 14.93 20.35
C ARG A 34 -4.52 15.74 19.06
N ARG A 35 -4.18 17.02 19.04
CA ARG A 35 -4.32 17.87 17.84
C ARG A 35 -3.36 17.40 16.72
N THR A 36 -2.11 17.13 17.07
CA THR A 36 -1.13 16.61 16.09
C THR A 36 -1.52 15.22 15.61
N PHE A 37 -1.95 14.35 16.53
CA PHE A 37 -2.46 13.02 16.19
C PHE A 37 -3.61 13.08 15.19
N LEU A 38 -4.67 13.83 15.53
CA LEU A 38 -5.86 13.95 14.69
C LEU A 38 -5.57 14.63 13.35
N SER A 39 -4.65 15.60 13.29
CA SER A 39 -4.28 16.24 12.03
C SER A 39 -3.52 15.29 11.10
N VAL A 40 -2.56 14.53 11.61
CA VAL A 40 -1.80 13.56 10.81
C VAL A 40 -2.67 12.38 10.40
N ALA A 41 -3.39 11.78 11.34
CA ALA A 41 -4.30 10.67 11.05
C ALA A 41 -5.39 11.10 10.06
N GLY A 42 -6.02 12.26 10.28
CA GLY A 42 -7.04 12.81 9.40
C GLY A 42 -6.52 13.13 7.99
N LEU A 43 -5.28 13.60 7.85
CA LEU A 43 -4.66 13.84 6.55
C LEU A 43 -4.46 12.53 5.78
N VAL A 44 -3.90 11.49 6.43
CA VAL A 44 -3.66 10.20 5.79
C VAL A 44 -4.97 9.52 5.40
N ILE A 45 -5.95 9.51 6.30
CA ILE A 45 -7.28 8.95 6.02
C ILE A 45 -7.96 9.74 4.90
N GLY A 46 -7.88 11.08 4.93
CA GLY A 46 -8.45 11.95 3.89
C GLY A 46 -7.85 11.67 2.51
N VAL A 47 -6.52 11.52 2.42
CA VAL A 47 -5.84 11.15 1.17
C VAL A 47 -6.29 9.78 0.66
N GLY A 48 -6.42 8.80 1.55
CA GLY A 48 -6.91 7.46 1.19
C GLY A 48 -8.36 7.46 0.70
N LEU A 49 -9.25 8.22 1.34
CA LEU A 49 -10.64 8.37 0.92
C LEU A 49 -10.75 9.10 -0.42
N VAL A 50 -9.98 10.18 -0.61
CA VAL A 50 -9.90 10.89 -1.90
C VAL A 50 -9.42 9.94 -2.99
N TYR A 51 -8.39 9.14 -2.74
CA TYR A 51 -7.93 8.12 -3.69
C TYR A 51 -9.03 7.09 -4.02
N ALA A 52 -9.77 6.58 -3.02
CA ALA A 52 -10.85 5.61 -3.23
C ALA A 52 -12.00 6.17 -4.10
N ILE A 53 -12.20 7.50 -4.07
CA ILE A 53 -13.21 8.19 -4.87
C ILE A 53 -12.70 8.51 -6.28
N VAL A 54 -11.44 8.99 -6.38
CA VAL A 54 -10.82 9.46 -7.63
C VAL A 54 -10.35 8.31 -8.53
N ALA A 55 -10.01 7.14 -7.96
CA ALA A 55 -9.54 6.00 -8.73
C ALA A 55 -10.63 5.48 -9.68
N LYS A 56 -10.25 5.29 -10.95
CA LYS A 56 -11.17 4.82 -11.99
C LYS A 56 -11.73 3.44 -11.66
N PRO A 57 -13.04 3.22 -11.78
CA PRO A 57 -13.62 1.91 -11.57
C PRO A 57 -13.16 0.94 -12.66
N VAL A 58 -12.74 -0.25 -12.26
CA VAL A 58 -12.38 -1.35 -13.15
C VAL A 58 -13.43 -2.44 -12.99
N TYR A 59 -14.02 -2.82 -14.10
CA TYR A 59 -15.04 -3.86 -14.19
C TYR A 59 -14.40 -5.14 -14.69
N ARG A 60 -14.86 -6.27 -14.20
CA ARG A 60 -14.44 -7.58 -14.66
C ARG A 60 -15.65 -8.33 -15.20
N THR A 61 -15.52 -8.89 -16.38
CA THR A 61 -16.49 -9.79 -16.95
C THR A 61 -15.86 -11.14 -17.22
N ASP A 62 -16.66 -12.18 -17.11
CA ASP A 62 -16.26 -13.56 -17.31
C ASP A 62 -17.12 -14.19 -18.40
N MET A 63 -16.54 -15.12 -19.15
CA MET A 63 -17.27 -16.03 -20.03
C MET A 63 -16.79 -17.46 -19.80
N THR A 64 -17.62 -18.42 -20.14
CA THR A 64 -17.31 -19.85 -20.01
C THR A 64 -17.44 -20.54 -21.35
N VAL A 65 -16.36 -21.20 -21.77
CA VAL A 65 -16.30 -22.01 -22.99
C VAL A 65 -16.13 -23.46 -22.57
N GLN A 66 -16.96 -24.33 -23.09
CA GLN A 66 -16.83 -25.77 -22.96
C GLN A 66 -16.26 -26.35 -24.22
N VAL A 67 -15.22 -27.16 -24.09
CA VAL A 67 -14.68 -27.98 -25.16
C VAL A 67 -15.13 -29.41 -24.93
N GLU A 68 -16.04 -29.88 -25.77
CA GLU A 68 -16.53 -31.25 -25.69
C GLU A 68 -15.49 -32.19 -26.29
N GLU A 69 -15.21 -33.29 -25.58
CA GLU A 69 -14.49 -34.40 -26.17
C GLU A 69 -15.35 -34.92 -27.32
N SER A 70 -14.78 -34.97 -28.51
CA SER A 70 -15.54 -35.54 -29.65
C SER A 70 -15.85 -37.00 -29.31
N SER A 71 -17.07 -37.24 -28.80
CA SER A 71 -17.63 -38.58 -28.63
C SER A 71 -17.87 -39.29 -29.99
N GLY A 72 -17.33 -38.70 -31.07
CA GLY A 72 -17.48 -39.17 -32.44
C GLY A 72 -16.56 -40.30 -32.89
N ASP A 73 -15.65 -40.74 -32.04
CA ASP A 73 -14.87 -41.94 -32.36
C ASP A 73 -15.59 -43.19 -31.84
N ALA A 74 -16.62 -43.63 -32.53
CA ALA A 74 -17.12 -45.01 -32.40
C ALA A 74 -15.98 -46.03 -32.61
N ALA A 75 -14.94 -45.65 -33.36
CA ALA A 75 -13.70 -46.40 -33.49
C ALA A 75 -12.82 -46.38 -32.22
N SER A 76 -12.84 -45.29 -31.41
CA SER A 76 -12.12 -45.26 -30.14
C SER A 76 -12.80 -46.10 -29.06
N LYS A 77 -14.12 -46.26 -29.10
CA LYS A 77 -14.86 -47.15 -28.17
C LYS A 77 -14.59 -48.63 -28.45
N LEU A 78 -14.30 -49.01 -29.66
CA LEU A 78 -13.87 -50.38 -30.01
C LEU A 78 -12.37 -50.62 -29.70
N ALA A 79 -11.55 -49.58 -29.74
CA ALA A 79 -10.14 -49.64 -29.28
C ALA A 79 -9.96 -49.57 -27.76
N ALA A 80 -10.97 -49.13 -27.01
CA ALA A 80 -10.93 -49.01 -25.55
C ALA A 80 -10.86 -50.38 -24.81
N GLY A 81 -10.93 -51.49 -25.53
CA GLY A 81 -10.66 -52.82 -24.95
C GLY A 81 -9.19 -53.15 -24.71
N VAL A 82 -8.24 -52.31 -25.13
CA VAL A 82 -6.80 -52.56 -24.98
C VAL A 82 -6.06 -51.30 -24.54
N SER A 83 -5.84 -51.16 -23.26
CA SER A 83 -4.96 -50.23 -22.53
C SER A 83 -5.27 -48.73 -22.56
N PRO A 84 -5.44 -48.10 -21.36
CA PRO A 84 -5.73 -46.68 -21.19
C PRO A 84 -4.51 -45.76 -21.28
N VAL A 85 -3.42 -46.18 -21.98
CA VAL A 85 -2.13 -45.46 -21.91
C VAL A 85 -1.95 -44.35 -22.93
N PHE A 86 -2.83 -44.21 -23.93
CA PHE A 86 -2.70 -43.18 -24.99
C PHE A 86 -4.03 -42.47 -25.31
N ASP A 87 -4.77 -42.12 -24.28
CA ASP A 87 -5.81 -41.11 -24.42
C ASP A 87 -5.11 -39.73 -24.45
N VAL A 88 -4.63 -39.33 -25.65
CA VAL A 88 -4.17 -37.96 -25.89
C VAL A 88 -5.42 -37.07 -25.89
N LYS A 89 -5.93 -36.82 -24.69
CA LYS A 89 -6.94 -35.78 -24.49
C LYS A 89 -6.34 -34.48 -25.01
N PRO A 90 -7.02 -33.72 -25.85
CA PRO A 90 -6.59 -32.39 -26.18
C PRO A 90 -6.47 -31.67 -24.83
N SER A 91 -5.24 -31.42 -24.43
CA SER A 91 -4.98 -30.81 -23.10
C SER A 91 -5.65 -29.44 -23.10
N ALA A 92 -6.42 -29.12 -22.05
CA ALA A 92 -7.04 -27.81 -21.88
C ALA A 92 -6.03 -26.67 -22.10
N SER A 93 -4.75 -26.94 -21.88
CA SER A 93 -3.63 -26.04 -22.14
C SER A 93 -3.49 -25.68 -23.63
N ALA A 94 -3.71 -26.61 -24.55
CA ALA A 94 -3.65 -26.32 -26.00
C ALA A 94 -4.80 -25.40 -26.42
N GLU A 95 -6.01 -25.63 -25.92
CA GLU A 95 -7.16 -24.79 -26.23
C GLU A 95 -7.05 -23.39 -25.57
N ILE A 96 -6.44 -23.28 -24.39
CA ILE A 96 -6.09 -21.99 -23.76
C ILE A 96 -5.16 -21.18 -24.66
N GLU A 97 -4.13 -21.81 -25.23
CA GLU A 97 -3.21 -21.12 -26.15
C GLU A 97 -3.89 -20.74 -27.47
N LEU A 98 -4.85 -21.54 -27.97
CA LEU A 98 -5.66 -21.18 -29.13
C LEU A 98 -6.57 -19.98 -28.86
N LEU A 99 -7.23 -19.92 -27.70
CA LEU A 99 -8.03 -18.77 -27.29
C LEU A 99 -7.18 -17.50 -27.18
N ARG A 100 -5.93 -17.61 -26.70
CA ARG A 100 -4.98 -16.50 -26.62
C ARG A 100 -4.32 -16.16 -27.94
N SER A 101 -4.50 -16.95 -28.98
CA SER A 101 -3.79 -16.79 -30.25
C SER A 101 -4.07 -15.46 -30.94
N ARG A 102 -3.09 -14.96 -31.71
CA ARG A 102 -3.24 -13.74 -32.52
C ARG A 102 -4.37 -13.84 -33.53
N MET A 103 -4.74 -15.04 -33.95
CA MET A 103 -5.82 -15.26 -34.89
C MET A 103 -7.18 -14.95 -34.24
N VAL A 104 -7.42 -15.45 -33.05
CA VAL A 104 -8.67 -15.25 -32.30
C VAL A 104 -8.76 -13.83 -31.78
N VAL A 105 -7.74 -13.40 -31.01
CA VAL A 105 -7.68 -12.06 -30.38
C VAL A 105 -7.65 -10.97 -31.46
N GLY A 106 -6.92 -11.20 -32.58
CA GLY A 106 -6.84 -10.25 -33.69
C GLY A 106 -8.18 -10.00 -34.37
N LYS A 107 -9.03 -11.03 -34.48
CA LYS A 107 -10.37 -10.87 -35.04
C LYS A 107 -11.23 -9.94 -34.15
N ALA A 108 -11.17 -10.10 -32.85
CA ALA A 108 -11.87 -9.21 -31.92
C ALA A 108 -11.34 -7.78 -32.01
N VAL A 109 -10.00 -7.60 -32.11
CA VAL A 109 -9.35 -6.29 -32.28
C VAL A 109 -9.83 -5.63 -33.59
N ASP A 110 -9.92 -6.39 -34.68
CA ASP A 110 -10.34 -5.87 -36.00
C ASP A 110 -11.82 -5.51 -36.01
N ASN A 111 -12.69 -6.41 -35.54
CA ASN A 111 -14.15 -6.24 -35.57
C ASN A 111 -14.61 -5.07 -34.69
N LEU A 112 -14.02 -4.94 -33.51
CA LEU A 112 -14.32 -3.86 -32.54
C LEU A 112 -13.39 -2.64 -32.67
N ARG A 113 -12.42 -2.67 -33.61
CA ARG A 113 -11.49 -1.57 -33.90
C ARG A 113 -10.75 -1.08 -32.67
N LEU A 114 -10.30 -2.01 -31.82
CA LEU A 114 -9.63 -1.71 -30.56
C LEU A 114 -8.28 -0.99 -30.72
N TYR A 115 -7.77 -0.89 -31.92
CA TYR A 115 -6.60 -0.08 -32.27
C TYR A 115 -6.90 1.42 -32.34
N ILE A 116 -8.18 1.84 -32.25
CA ILE A 116 -8.59 3.25 -32.18
C ILE A 116 -8.92 3.59 -30.73
N GLU A 117 -8.09 4.38 -30.10
CA GLU A 117 -8.36 4.98 -28.79
C GLU A 117 -8.92 6.38 -29.01
N ALA A 118 -10.12 6.65 -28.50
CA ALA A 118 -10.75 7.95 -28.55
C ALA A 118 -11.38 8.25 -27.17
N ALA A 119 -10.96 9.32 -26.54
CA ALA A 119 -11.44 9.67 -25.20
C ALA A 119 -11.47 11.19 -24.99
N PRO A 120 -12.36 11.72 -24.15
CA PRO A 120 -12.32 13.10 -23.71
C PRO A 120 -10.99 13.43 -23.00
N ARG A 121 -10.52 14.64 -23.20
CA ARG A 121 -9.34 15.14 -22.50
C ARG A 121 -9.74 15.60 -21.10
N TYR A 122 -9.48 14.79 -20.10
CA TYR A 122 -9.72 15.13 -18.71
C TYR A 122 -8.55 15.87 -18.07
N PHE A 123 -8.84 16.69 -17.06
CA PHE A 123 -7.79 17.28 -16.23
C PHE A 123 -7.05 16.18 -15.46
N PRO A 124 -5.71 16.23 -15.37
CA PRO A 124 -4.91 15.18 -14.71
C PRO A 124 -5.40 14.91 -13.28
N LEU A 125 -5.40 13.64 -12.87
CA LEU A 125 -5.78 13.09 -11.55
C LEU A 125 -7.27 13.25 -11.21
N ILE A 126 -7.82 14.44 -11.15
CA ILE A 126 -9.17 14.72 -10.64
C ILE A 126 -10.27 14.71 -11.71
N GLY A 127 -9.92 15.02 -12.97
CA GLY A 127 -10.89 15.17 -14.07
C GLY A 127 -11.77 13.93 -14.28
N PRO A 128 -11.21 12.71 -14.38
CA PRO A 128 -12.00 11.50 -14.56
C PRO A 128 -12.95 11.20 -13.39
N ALA A 129 -12.55 11.57 -12.17
CA ALA A 129 -13.39 11.38 -10.98
C ALA A 129 -14.59 12.36 -10.98
N VAL A 130 -14.33 13.63 -11.26
CA VAL A 130 -15.39 14.65 -11.36
C VAL A 130 -16.36 14.28 -12.46
N ALA A 131 -15.85 13.83 -13.62
CA ALA A 131 -16.66 13.39 -14.74
C ALA A 131 -17.56 12.18 -14.40
N SER A 132 -17.12 11.27 -13.53
CA SER A 132 -17.92 10.11 -13.12
C SER A 132 -19.15 10.47 -12.28
N PHE A 133 -19.15 11.64 -11.64
CA PHE A 133 -20.28 12.15 -10.85
C PHE A 133 -21.17 13.10 -11.64
N ASN A 134 -20.70 13.64 -12.75
CA ASN A 134 -21.44 14.60 -13.55
C ASN A 134 -22.02 13.92 -14.80
N LEU A 135 -23.32 13.67 -14.79
CA LEU A 135 -24.05 13.00 -15.88
C LEU A 135 -24.37 13.93 -17.06
N GLU A 136 -24.16 15.24 -16.91
CA GLU A 136 -24.42 16.23 -17.95
C GLU A 136 -23.14 16.63 -18.70
N LEU A 137 -23.34 17.27 -19.86
CA LEU A 137 -22.24 17.86 -20.62
C LEU A 137 -21.72 19.11 -19.88
N SER A 138 -20.43 19.07 -19.53
CA SER A 138 -19.78 20.15 -18.77
C SER A 138 -19.40 21.35 -19.62
N ARG A 139 -19.09 22.48 -18.97
CA ARG A 139 -18.39 23.58 -19.62
C ARG A 139 -16.91 23.22 -19.75
N PRO A 140 -16.33 23.30 -20.97
CA PRO A 140 -14.97 22.85 -21.20
C PRO A 140 -13.93 23.75 -20.50
N GLY A 141 -12.86 23.14 -20.02
CA GLY A 141 -11.70 23.80 -19.46
C GLY A 141 -11.77 24.07 -17.95
N LEU A 142 -10.61 24.38 -17.36
CA LEU A 142 -10.51 24.88 -15.99
C LEU A 142 -10.63 26.41 -16.06
N PHE A 143 -11.70 26.98 -15.51
CA PHE A 143 -12.03 28.42 -15.67
C PHE A 143 -12.05 28.91 -17.14
N GLY A 144 -12.44 28.02 -18.08
CA GLY A 144 -12.48 28.33 -19.52
C GLY A 144 -11.17 28.04 -20.27
N TRP A 145 -10.10 27.57 -19.61
CA TRP A 145 -8.79 27.30 -20.21
C TRP A 145 -8.55 25.81 -20.44
N GLY A 146 -7.93 25.43 -21.56
CA GLY A 146 -7.40 24.10 -21.83
C GLY A 146 -8.37 23.05 -22.37
N GLY A 147 -9.66 23.36 -22.56
CA GLY A 147 -10.63 22.47 -23.21
C GLY A 147 -10.87 21.12 -22.50
N PHE A 148 -10.57 21.01 -21.22
CA PHE A 148 -10.77 19.78 -20.44
C PHE A 148 -12.26 19.46 -20.27
N ALA A 149 -12.59 18.18 -20.36
CA ALA A 149 -13.92 17.65 -20.06
C ALA A 149 -14.09 17.38 -18.56
N TRP A 150 -15.29 17.64 -18.03
CA TRP A 150 -15.64 17.45 -16.62
C TRP A 150 -16.96 16.71 -16.41
N GLY A 151 -17.56 16.18 -17.49
CA GLY A 151 -18.84 15.50 -17.50
C GLY A 151 -18.84 14.28 -18.39
N HIS A 152 -20.01 13.94 -18.91
CA HIS A 152 -20.24 12.74 -19.69
C HIS A 152 -20.02 12.96 -21.21
N GLU A 153 -18.99 13.75 -21.56
CA GLU A 153 -18.61 13.94 -22.96
C GLU A 153 -18.19 12.62 -23.59
N SER A 154 -18.59 12.38 -24.82
CA SER A 154 -18.25 11.16 -25.54
C SER A 154 -17.90 11.42 -27.00
N ILE A 155 -17.09 10.56 -27.57
CA ILE A 155 -16.76 10.54 -28.99
C ILE A 155 -16.69 9.11 -29.50
N THR A 156 -17.29 8.84 -30.64
CA THR A 156 -17.23 7.57 -31.36
C THR A 156 -16.56 7.77 -32.70
N VAL A 157 -15.43 7.11 -32.89
CA VAL A 157 -14.66 7.17 -34.14
C VAL A 157 -14.74 5.82 -34.82
N SER A 158 -15.37 5.78 -35.98
CA SER A 158 -15.56 4.54 -36.74
C SER A 158 -14.38 4.21 -37.66
N GLN A 159 -13.60 5.22 -38.07
CA GLN A 159 -12.42 5.02 -38.90
C GLN A 159 -11.35 6.04 -38.56
N LEU A 160 -10.12 5.59 -38.41
CA LEU A 160 -8.96 6.43 -38.26
C LEU A 160 -7.76 5.71 -38.91
N ASP A 161 -7.50 6.04 -40.15
CA ASP A 161 -6.36 5.52 -40.90
C ASP A 161 -5.29 6.58 -40.99
N VAL A 162 -4.13 6.27 -40.42
CA VAL A 162 -2.97 7.14 -40.38
C VAL A 162 -1.76 6.41 -40.96
N PRO A 163 -0.79 7.12 -41.60
CA PRO A 163 0.47 6.54 -42.01
C PRO A 163 1.24 5.92 -40.84
N GLU A 164 2.03 4.86 -41.07
CA GLU A 164 2.82 4.17 -40.05
C GLU A 164 3.64 5.12 -39.13
N PRO A 165 4.32 6.19 -39.64
CA PRO A 165 5.05 7.11 -38.77
C PRO A 165 4.17 7.90 -37.79
N MET A 166 2.86 7.96 -38.03
CA MET A 166 1.88 8.65 -37.17
C MET A 166 1.18 7.69 -36.22
N GLU A 167 1.32 6.38 -36.36
CA GLU A 167 0.78 5.43 -35.43
C GLU A 167 1.34 5.65 -34.01
N GLY A 168 0.51 5.52 -33.02
CA GLY A 168 0.86 5.79 -31.61
C GLY A 168 0.90 7.26 -31.21
N ARG A 169 0.87 8.21 -32.14
CA ARG A 169 0.84 9.64 -31.84
C ARG A 169 -0.56 10.13 -31.46
N LYS A 170 -0.62 11.12 -30.58
CA LYS A 170 -1.89 11.72 -30.16
C LYS A 170 -2.34 12.78 -31.15
N VAL A 171 -3.60 12.70 -31.54
CA VAL A 171 -4.29 13.69 -32.35
C VAL A 171 -5.33 14.37 -31.45
N THR A 172 -5.38 15.70 -31.44
CA THR A 172 -6.33 16.45 -30.63
C THR A 172 -7.50 16.87 -31.51
N LEU A 173 -8.70 16.55 -31.08
CA LEU A 173 -9.95 16.96 -31.71
C LEU A 173 -10.68 17.91 -30.77
N THR A 174 -11.13 19.06 -31.29
CA THR A 174 -11.90 20.07 -30.54
C THR A 174 -13.29 20.18 -31.11
N ALA A 175 -14.31 20.01 -30.30
CA ALA A 175 -15.70 20.21 -30.69
C ALA A 175 -15.97 21.69 -30.96
N LEU A 176 -16.66 22.01 -32.06
CA LEU A 176 -17.04 23.38 -32.46
C LEU A 176 -18.54 23.68 -32.24
N GLY A 177 -19.31 22.63 -31.90
CA GLY A 177 -20.77 22.69 -31.88
C GLY A 177 -21.38 22.24 -33.21
N ASP A 178 -22.71 22.00 -33.24
CA ASP A 178 -23.45 21.57 -34.42
C ASP A 178 -22.84 20.38 -35.15
N ASN A 179 -22.38 19.37 -34.41
CA ASN A 179 -21.68 18.18 -34.92
C ASN A 179 -20.39 18.49 -35.70
N ARG A 180 -19.87 19.72 -35.64
CA ARG A 180 -18.60 20.10 -36.28
C ARG A 180 -17.46 19.97 -35.29
N TYR A 181 -16.29 19.61 -35.81
CA TYR A 181 -15.08 19.48 -35.03
C TYR A 181 -13.85 19.95 -35.81
N ARG A 182 -12.82 20.34 -35.06
CA ARG A 182 -11.51 20.69 -35.58
C ARG A 182 -10.50 19.68 -35.11
N VAL A 183 -9.70 19.17 -36.02
CA VAL A 183 -8.59 18.25 -35.75
C VAL A 183 -7.28 18.98 -35.85
N ARG A 184 -6.40 18.79 -34.87
CA ARG A 184 -5.02 19.28 -34.89
C ARG A 184 -4.06 18.13 -34.71
N PHE A 185 -3.07 18.04 -35.58
CA PHE A 185 -1.96 17.10 -35.50
C PHE A 185 -0.77 17.77 -34.85
N ALA A 186 -0.27 17.23 -33.74
CA ALA A 186 0.84 17.82 -32.99
C ALA A 186 2.19 17.83 -33.75
N SER A 187 2.30 17.04 -34.82
CA SER A 187 3.55 16.88 -35.60
C SER A 187 3.71 17.85 -36.76
N ASP A 188 2.61 18.38 -37.31
CA ASP A 188 2.64 19.10 -38.59
C ASP A 188 1.92 20.45 -38.58
N ASP A 189 1.40 20.89 -37.43
CA ASP A 189 0.50 22.04 -37.30
C ASP A 189 -0.69 22.02 -38.29
N ALA A 190 -0.94 20.86 -38.93
CA ALA A 190 -2.04 20.70 -39.85
C ALA A 190 -3.36 20.73 -39.08
N GLU A 191 -4.22 21.65 -39.45
CA GLU A 191 -5.58 21.76 -38.93
C GLU A 191 -6.60 21.49 -40.03
N ALA A 192 -7.65 20.75 -39.70
CA ALA A 192 -8.78 20.54 -40.60
C ALA A 192 -10.08 20.55 -39.81
N THR A 193 -11.16 20.97 -40.45
CA THR A 193 -12.50 20.96 -39.88
C THR A 193 -13.33 19.87 -40.57
N GLY A 194 -14.05 19.09 -39.78
CA GLY A 194 -14.96 18.05 -40.29
C GLY A 194 -16.33 18.12 -39.61
N THR A 195 -17.27 17.37 -40.12
CA THR A 195 -18.61 17.19 -39.58
C THR A 195 -18.79 15.71 -39.20
N ALA A 196 -19.35 15.44 -38.03
CA ALA A 196 -19.66 14.07 -37.63
C ALA A 196 -20.61 13.38 -38.66
N GLY A 197 -20.40 12.11 -38.93
CA GLY A 197 -21.08 11.34 -39.94
C GLY A 197 -20.51 11.44 -41.34
N THR A 198 -19.53 12.35 -41.61
CA THR A 198 -18.89 12.49 -42.92
C THR A 198 -17.40 12.10 -42.85
N PRO A 199 -16.90 11.33 -43.86
CA PRO A 199 -15.49 10.99 -43.88
C PRO A 199 -14.65 12.25 -44.20
N LEU A 200 -13.61 12.48 -43.35
CA LEU A 200 -12.65 13.58 -43.52
C LEU A 200 -11.32 13.00 -44.00
N ALA A 201 -10.81 13.51 -45.13
CA ALA A 201 -9.51 13.18 -45.63
C ALA A 201 -8.57 14.39 -45.49
N ILE A 202 -7.42 14.21 -44.86
CA ILE A 202 -6.45 15.28 -44.56
C ILE A 202 -5.11 14.85 -45.15
N THR A 203 -4.48 15.73 -45.91
CA THR A 203 -3.10 15.50 -46.38
C THR A 203 -2.14 16.15 -45.38
N THR A 204 -1.30 15.33 -44.76
CA THR A 204 -0.26 15.77 -43.83
C THR A 204 1.12 15.61 -44.50
N ALA A 205 2.15 16.16 -43.91
CA ALA A 205 3.53 16.04 -44.44
C ALA A 205 4.01 14.57 -44.52
N THR A 206 3.43 13.68 -43.67
CA THR A 206 3.78 12.26 -43.59
C THR A 206 2.87 11.36 -44.44
N GLY A 207 1.80 11.89 -45.01
CA GLY A 207 0.86 11.13 -45.87
C GLY A 207 -0.60 11.49 -45.64
N LYS A 208 -1.51 10.71 -46.27
CA LYS A 208 -2.95 10.95 -46.19
C LYS A 208 -3.53 10.27 -44.95
N VAL A 209 -4.27 11.05 -44.18
CA VAL A 209 -5.04 10.58 -43.00
C VAL A 209 -6.52 10.57 -43.38
N THR A 210 -7.21 9.46 -43.13
CA THR A 210 -8.68 9.37 -43.30
C THR A 210 -9.33 9.09 -41.96
N MET A 211 -10.37 9.86 -41.64
CA MET A 211 -11.05 9.76 -40.37
C MET A 211 -12.56 9.86 -40.56
N LEU A 212 -13.31 9.02 -39.83
CA LEU A 212 -14.76 9.11 -39.72
C LEU A 212 -15.16 9.15 -38.26
N VAL A 213 -15.58 10.31 -37.81
CA VAL A 213 -16.20 10.51 -36.47
C VAL A 213 -17.70 10.24 -36.67
N SER A 214 -18.23 9.21 -36.03
CA SER A 214 -19.65 8.87 -36.16
C SER A 214 -20.53 9.75 -35.28
N GLN A 215 -20.07 10.02 -34.06
CA GLN A 215 -20.80 10.82 -33.05
C GLN A 215 -19.82 11.59 -32.19
N ILE A 216 -20.20 12.80 -31.83
CA ILE A 216 -19.45 13.64 -30.89
C ILE A 216 -20.44 14.34 -29.97
N ASP A 217 -20.35 14.07 -28.68
CA ASP A 217 -21.15 14.66 -27.62
C ASP A 217 -20.25 15.54 -26.74
N GLY A 218 -20.26 16.83 -26.96
CA GLY A 218 -19.45 17.75 -26.22
C GLY A 218 -19.80 19.20 -26.54
N ARG A 219 -19.74 20.09 -25.55
CA ARG A 219 -19.96 21.51 -25.79
C ARG A 219 -18.82 22.12 -26.60
N PRO A 220 -19.07 23.22 -27.33
CA PRO A 220 -18.02 23.90 -28.09
C PRO A 220 -16.81 24.22 -27.23
N GLY A 221 -15.59 23.86 -27.70
CA GLY A 221 -14.33 24.01 -26.97
C GLY A 221 -13.86 22.74 -26.23
N THR A 222 -14.70 21.71 -26.09
CA THR A 222 -14.28 20.43 -25.49
C THR A 222 -13.25 19.73 -26.37
N GLN A 223 -12.17 19.26 -25.76
CA GLN A 223 -11.11 18.54 -26.44
C GLN A 223 -11.20 17.04 -26.20
N PHE A 224 -10.93 16.28 -27.27
CA PHE A 224 -10.83 14.83 -27.29
C PHE A 224 -9.42 14.45 -27.76
N VAL A 225 -8.90 13.39 -27.23
CA VAL A 225 -7.61 12.81 -27.65
C VAL A 225 -7.88 11.51 -28.39
N LEU A 226 -7.44 11.49 -29.63
CA LEU A 226 -7.51 10.30 -30.48
C LEU A 226 -6.09 9.75 -30.64
N ARG A 227 -6.01 8.42 -30.74
CA ARG A 227 -4.77 7.71 -30.99
C ARG A 227 -5.04 6.44 -31.76
N ARG A 228 -4.29 6.18 -32.83
CA ARG A 228 -4.28 4.90 -33.51
C ARG A 228 -3.07 4.09 -33.03
N LEU A 229 -3.32 2.96 -32.42
CA LEU A 229 -2.26 2.01 -32.06
C LEU A 229 -1.89 1.15 -33.28
N PRO A 230 -0.63 0.71 -33.43
CA PRO A 230 -0.30 -0.40 -34.32
C PRO A 230 -1.18 -1.61 -33.99
N ARG A 231 -1.72 -2.27 -35.02
CA ARG A 231 -2.59 -3.44 -34.84
C ARG A 231 -1.94 -4.52 -33.96
N SER A 232 -0.65 -4.78 -34.16
CA SER A 232 0.11 -5.75 -33.36
C SER A 232 0.18 -5.36 -31.90
N ALA A 233 0.35 -4.08 -31.57
CA ALA A 233 0.38 -3.57 -30.22
C ALA A 233 -0.99 -3.73 -29.53
N ALA A 234 -2.09 -3.42 -30.23
CA ALA A 234 -3.44 -3.61 -29.68
C ALA A 234 -3.73 -5.10 -29.38
N ILE A 235 -3.28 -6.02 -30.25
CA ILE A 235 -3.41 -7.46 -30.03
C ILE A 235 -2.61 -7.88 -28.79
N THR A 236 -1.35 -7.49 -28.69
CA THR A 236 -0.48 -7.85 -27.54
C THR A 236 -1.05 -7.30 -26.23
N GLN A 237 -1.49 -6.05 -26.21
CA GLN A 237 -2.10 -5.44 -25.04
C GLN A 237 -3.38 -6.18 -24.60
N LEU A 238 -4.21 -6.63 -25.55
CA LEU A 238 -5.40 -7.41 -25.23
C LEU A 238 -5.03 -8.80 -24.70
N GLN A 239 -4.03 -9.48 -25.33
CA GLN A 239 -3.54 -10.79 -24.87
C GLN A 239 -3.02 -10.77 -23.44
N GLU A 240 -2.30 -9.71 -23.03
CA GLU A 240 -1.78 -9.53 -21.67
C GLU A 240 -2.90 -9.30 -20.63
N ARG A 241 -4.01 -8.70 -21.03
CA ARG A 241 -5.17 -8.44 -20.17
C ARG A 241 -6.12 -9.62 -20.03
N LEU A 242 -6.05 -10.60 -20.94
CA LEU A 242 -6.87 -11.79 -20.90
C LEU A 242 -6.37 -12.77 -19.84
N MET A 243 -7.22 -13.11 -18.89
CA MET A 243 -7.00 -14.16 -17.91
C MET A 243 -7.78 -15.39 -18.32
N ILE A 244 -7.08 -16.46 -18.73
CA ILE A 244 -7.67 -17.70 -19.22
C ILE A 244 -7.21 -18.83 -18.32
N SER A 245 -8.15 -19.61 -17.79
CA SER A 245 -7.84 -20.75 -16.91
C SER A 245 -8.90 -21.85 -17.04
N GLU A 246 -8.51 -23.08 -16.84
CA GLU A 246 -9.44 -24.21 -16.76
C GLU A 246 -10.19 -24.18 -15.41
N ARG A 247 -11.52 -24.31 -15.47
CA ARG A 247 -12.40 -24.42 -14.29
C ARG A 247 -12.55 -25.90 -13.91
N GLY A 248 -11.74 -26.36 -12.96
CA GLY A 248 -11.67 -27.76 -12.55
C GLY A 248 -10.61 -28.55 -13.31
N LYS A 249 -10.04 -29.58 -12.69
CA LYS A 249 -9.01 -30.40 -13.33
C LYS A 249 -9.62 -31.30 -14.38
N GLN A 250 -9.14 -31.21 -15.61
CA GLN A 250 -9.55 -32.05 -16.76
C GLN A 250 -11.06 -32.00 -17.05
N SER A 251 -11.69 -30.84 -16.78
CA SER A 251 -13.13 -30.66 -17.01
C SER A 251 -13.48 -30.27 -18.45
N GLY A 252 -12.50 -29.84 -19.23
CA GLY A 252 -12.73 -29.25 -20.55
C GLY A 252 -13.49 -27.92 -20.51
N VAL A 253 -13.71 -27.35 -19.30
CA VAL A 253 -14.39 -26.07 -19.13
C VAL A 253 -13.35 -24.97 -18.92
N ILE A 254 -13.32 -24.03 -19.85
CA ILE A 254 -12.36 -22.92 -19.85
C ILE A 254 -13.08 -21.64 -19.44
N GLY A 255 -12.62 -21.03 -18.35
CA GLY A 255 -13.04 -19.71 -17.93
C GLY A 255 -12.12 -18.65 -18.53
N VAL A 256 -12.71 -17.64 -19.14
CA VAL A 256 -11.98 -16.48 -19.70
C VAL A 256 -12.52 -15.24 -19.03
N SER A 257 -11.62 -14.37 -18.51
CA SER A 257 -12.01 -13.12 -17.90
C SER A 257 -11.19 -11.95 -18.44
N LEU A 258 -11.82 -10.79 -18.48
CA LEU A 258 -11.23 -9.54 -18.95
C LEU A 258 -11.58 -8.40 -17.99
N GLU A 259 -10.59 -7.59 -17.63
CA GLU A 259 -10.78 -6.37 -16.83
C GLU A 259 -10.71 -5.13 -17.73
N GLY A 260 -11.65 -4.20 -17.52
CA GLY A 260 -11.69 -2.97 -18.30
C GLY A 260 -12.46 -1.84 -17.60
N ILE A 261 -12.31 -0.62 -18.12
CA ILE A 261 -12.94 0.58 -17.56
C ILE A 261 -14.39 0.69 -18.01
N SER A 262 -14.69 0.29 -19.25
CA SER A 262 -16.04 0.32 -19.84
C SER A 262 -16.68 -1.06 -19.74
N PRO A 263 -17.76 -1.24 -18.94
CA PRO A 263 -18.40 -2.54 -18.76
C PRO A 263 -18.94 -3.10 -20.09
N ASN A 264 -19.61 -2.27 -20.90
CA ASN A 264 -20.18 -2.68 -22.19
C ASN A 264 -19.11 -3.12 -23.20
N MET A 265 -18.01 -2.34 -23.32
CA MET A 265 -16.93 -2.68 -24.22
C MET A 265 -16.19 -3.93 -23.76
N THR A 266 -16.00 -4.10 -22.45
CA THR A 266 -15.32 -5.28 -21.90
C THR A 266 -16.11 -6.55 -22.19
N ALA A 267 -17.44 -6.54 -22.03
CA ALA A 267 -18.32 -7.64 -22.37
C ALA A 267 -18.34 -7.90 -23.89
N ALA A 268 -18.42 -6.85 -24.71
CA ALA A 268 -18.40 -6.98 -26.18
C ALA A 268 -17.10 -7.61 -26.68
N VAL A 269 -15.95 -7.18 -26.14
CA VAL A 269 -14.63 -7.75 -26.51
C VAL A 269 -14.56 -9.24 -26.17
N LEU A 270 -15.02 -9.60 -24.97
CA LEU A 270 -14.95 -10.98 -24.52
C LEU A 270 -15.88 -11.89 -25.33
N ASN A 271 -17.11 -11.43 -25.64
CA ASN A 271 -18.05 -12.14 -26.52
C ASN A 271 -17.51 -12.31 -27.94
N GLU A 272 -16.84 -11.28 -28.49
CA GLU A 272 -16.24 -11.37 -29.82
C GLU A 272 -15.07 -12.36 -29.83
N ILE A 273 -14.26 -12.43 -28.78
CA ILE A 273 -13.22 -13.45 -28.63
C ILE A 273 -13.85 -14.86 -28.58
N GLY A 274 -14.92 -15.02 -27.79
CA GLY A 274 -15.65 -16.30 -27.71
C GLY A 274 -16.19 -16.74 -29.05
N ASN A 275 -16.86 -15.85 -29.76
CA ASN A 275 -17.40 -16.13 -31.10
C ASN A 275 -16.31 -16.45 -32.13
N ALA A 276 -15.21 -15.65 -32.12
CA ALA A 276 -14.08 -15.88 -33.00
C ALA A 276 -13.40 -17.24 -32.75
N TYR A 277 -13.33 -17.67 -31.48
CA TYR A 277 -12.80 -18.98 -31.11
C TYR A 277 -13.70 -20.11 -31.56
N VAL A 278 -15.02 -20.03 -31.32
CA VAL A 278 -16.00 -21.05 -31.78
C VAL A 278 -15.95 -21.17 -33.28
N ASP A 279 -16.00 -20.06 -34.03
CA ASP A 279 -15.84 -20.02 -35.47
C ASP A 279 -14.53 -20.68 -35.94
N GLN A 280 -13.43 -20.42 -35.29
CA GLN A 280 -12.13 -21.00 -35.61
C GLN A 280 -12.13 -22.52 -35.37
N ASN A 281 -12.74 -22.96 -34.25
CA ASN A 281 -12.88 -24.37 -33.92
C ASN A 281 -13.73 -25.11 -35.01
N ILE A 282 -14.87 -24.52 -35.41
CA ILE A 282 -15.72 -25.05 -36.48
C ILE A 282 -14.94 -25.16 -37.78
N ARG A 283 -14.23 -24.11 -38.21
CA ARG A 283 -13.42 -24.11 -39.43
C ARG A 283 -12.32 -25.16 -39.40
N ARG A 284 -11.63 -25.32 -38.27
CA ARG A 284 -10.59 -26.34 -38.08
C ARG A 284 -11.17 -27.74 -38.27
N LYS A 285 -12.28 -28.04 -37.57
CA LYS A 285 -12.97 -29.35 -37.72
C LYS A 285 -13.46 -29.63 -39.12
N ALA A 286 -14.07 -28.64 -39.80
CA ALA A 286 -14.50 -28.77 -41.16
C ALA A 286 -13.32 -29.05 -42.12
N ALA A 287 -12.19 -28.36 -41.95
CA ALA A 287 -10.97 -28.57 -42.75
C ALA A 287 -10.34 -29.95 -42.51
N GLU A 288 -10.35 -30.45 -41.26
CA GLU A 288 -9.91 -31.81 -40.93
C GLU A 288 -10.81 -32.86 -41.57
N ALA A 289 -12.14 -32.70 -41.47
CA ALA A 289 -13.11 -33.58 -42.11
C ALA A 289 -12.99 -33.56 -43.64
N GLU A 290 -12.75 -32.41 -44.25
CA GLU A 290 -12.53 -32.26 -45.68
C GLU A 290 -11.29 -33.04 -46.19
N LYS A 291 -10.16 -32.92 -45.44
CA LYS A 291 -8.94 -33.67 -45.80
C LYS A 291 -9.13 -35.18 -45.66
N SER A 292 -9.79 -35.63 -44.59
CA SER A 292 -10.08 -37.05 -44.39
C SER A 292 -11.05 -37.56 -45.45
N LEU A 293 -12.10 -36.80 -45.82
CA LEU A 293 -13.06 -37.13 -46.86
C LEU A 293 -12.38 -37.27 -48.25
N ALA A 294 -11.51 -36.31 -48.60
CA ALA A 294 -10.77 -36.37 -49.87
C ALA A 294 -9.91 -37.63 -49.98
N PHE A 295 -9.28 -38.06 -48.88
CA PHE A 295 -8.55 -39.33 -48.84
C PHE A 295 -9.46 -40.53 -49.04
N LEU A 296 -10.61 -40.59 -48.37
CA LEU A 296 -11.56 -41.68 -48.52
C LEU A 296 -12.15 -41.73 -49.92
N GLU A 297 -12.48 -40.60 -50.54
CA GLU A 297 -12.99 -40.51 -51.89
C GLU A 297 -11.99 -41.03 -52.95
N GLN A 298 -10.67 -40.97 -52.69
CA GLN A 298 -9.66 -41.57 -53.53
C GLN A 298 -9.59 -43.10 -53.36
N GLN A 299 -9.90 -43.64 -52.16
CA GLN A 299 -9.86 -45.07 -51.87
C GLN A 299 -11.11 -45.82 -52.31
N LEU A 300 -12.29 -45.18 -52.37
CA LEU A 300 -13.57 -45.77 -52.68
C LEU A 300 -13.58 -46.46 -54.10
N PRO A 301 -13.07 -45.88 -55.20
CA PRO A 301 -13.04 -46.50 -56.52
C PRO A 301 -12.15 -47.75 -56.50
N LEU A 302 -11.02 -47.73 -55.80
CA LEU A 302 -10.12 -48.90 -55.75
C LEU A 302 -10.76 -50.07 -55.00
N LEU A 303 -11.45 -49.77 -53.90
CA LEU A 303 -12.12 -50.82 -53.12
C LEU A 303 -13.33 -51.38 -53.85
N LYS A 304 -14.08 -50.54 -54.58
CA LYS A 304 -15.16 -50.97 -55.44
C LYS A 304 -14.66 -51.92 -56.54
N GLN A 305 -13.54 -51.62 -57.22
CA GLN A 305 -12.92 -52.49 -58.21
C GLN A 305 -12.45 -53.81 -57.56
N GLN A 306 -12.00 -53.81 -56.31
CA GLN A 306 -11.63 -55.04 -55.59
C GLN A 306 -12.84 -55.90 -55.29
N VAL A 307 -13.99 -55.31 -54.90
CA VAL A 307 -15.25 -56.03 -54.73
C VAL A 307 -15.70 -56.68 -56.09
N ASP A 308 -15.77 -55.87 -57.16
CA ASP A 308 -16.18 -56.38 -58.53
C ASP A 308 -15.25 -57.51 -58.94
N THR A 309 -13.95 -57.44 -58.72
CA THR A 309 -12.99 -58.47 -59.05
C THR A 309 -13.18 -59.75 -58.19
N ALA A 310 -13.39 -59.59 -56.89
CA ALA A 310 -13.64 -60.71 -55.99
C ALA A 310 -14.98 -61.44 -56.37
N GLU A 311 -16.05 -60.68 -56.60
CA GLU A 311 -17.33 -61.22 -57.01
C GLU A 311 -17.24 -61.98 -58.38
N THR A 312 -16.53 -61.41 -59.34
CA THR A 312 -16.33 -62.05 -60.66
C THR A 312 -15.63 -63.39 -60.50
N ARG A 313 -14.55 -63.48 -59.66
CA ARG A 313 -13.83 -64.72 -59.40
C ARG A 313 -14.70 -65.76 -58.69
N TYR A 314 -15.45 -65.32 -57.68
CA TYR A 314 -16.34 -66.19 -56.94
C TYR A 314 -17.46 -66.75 -57.87
N ASN A 315 -18.15 -65.92 -58.71
CA ASN A 315 -19.16 -66.30 -59.61
C ASN A 315 -18.65 -67.24 -60.73
N ALA A 316 -17.48 -66.99 -61.27
CA ALA A 316 -16.84 -67.92 -62.24
C ALA A 316 -16.63 -69.31 -61.59
N MET A 317 -16.18 -69.40 -60.36
CA MET A 317 -16.00 -70.70 -59.68
C MET A 317 -17.34 -71.38 -59.40
N ARG A 318 -18.36 -70.63 -58.98
CA ARG A 318 -19.74 -71.12 -58.77
C ARG A 318 -20.37 -71.66 -60.02
N ASN A 319 -20.16 -71.00 -61.15
CA ASN A 319 -20.72 -71.42 -62.49
C ASN A 319 -20.03 -72.69 -63.02
N GLN A 320 -18.75 -72.90 -62.68
CA GLN A 320 -18.00 -74.10 -63.13
C GLN A 320 -18.35 -75.37 -62.34
N ARG A 321 -18.66 -75.23 -60.99
CA ARG A 321 -18.73 -76.39 -60.09
C ARG A 321 -20.11 -76.57 -59.41
N GLY A 322 -21.07 -75.70 -59.67
CA GLY A 322 -22.41 -75.74 -59.07
C GLY A 322 -22.39 -75.13 -57.63
N THR A 323 -23.54 -75.19 -56.96
CA THR A 323 -23.70 -74.72 -55.59
C THR A 323 -23.06 -75.73 -54.66
N ILE A 324 -22.04 -75.28 -53.85
CA ILE A 324 -21.38 -76.05 -52.81
C ILE A 324 -21.94 -75.64 -51.51
N ASP A 325 -22.57 -76.54 -50.75
CA ASP A 325 -23.01 -76.31 -49.36
C ASP A 325 -21.85 -76.48 -48.45
N LEU A 326 -21.50 -75.44 -47.71
CA LEU A 326 -20.38 -75.42 -46.78
C LEU A 326 -20.77 -76.12 -45.48
N SER A 327 -19.87 -76.94 -44.98
CA SER A 327 -20.00 -77.52 -43.62
C SER A 327 -20.10 -76.45 -42.53
N GLU A 328 -20.77 -76.73 -41.41
CA GLU A 328 -20.91 -75.80 -40.32
C GLU A 328 -19.53 -75.33 -39.78
N GLU A 329 -18.54 -76.20 -39.76
CA GLU A 329 -17.15 -75.87 -39.39
C GLU A 329 -16.55 -74.88 -40.41
N SER A 330 -16.78 -75.04 -41.71
CA SER A 330 -16.31 -74.16 -42.76
C SER A 330 -16.93 -72.74 -42.62
N ARG A 331 -18.23 -72.66 -42.24
CA ARG A 331 -18.92 -71.36 -42.00
C ARG A 331 -18.34 -70.63 -40.81
N LEU A 332 -18.03 -71.33 -39.69
CA LEU A 332 -17.36 -70.77 -38.55
C LEU A 332 -15.96 -70.23 -38.86
N ILE A 333 -15.17 -71.02 -39.59
CA ILE A 333 -13.82 -70.65 -40.04
C ILE A 333 -13.90 -69.42 -40.98
N LEU A 334 -14.86 -69.36 -41.87
CA LEU A 334 -15.11 -68.25 -42.74
C LEU A 334 -15.43 -66.99 -41.93
N GLY A 335 -16.36 -67.07 -40.98
CA GLY A 335 -16.72 -65.95 -40.09
C GLY A 335 -15.50 -65.41 -39.35
N GLN A 336 -14.69 -66.27 -38.72
CA GLN A 336 -13.45 -65.87 -38.04
C GLN A 336 -12.43 -65.23 -39.00
N SER A 337 -12.21 -65.86 -40.19
CA SER A 337 -11.27 -65.35 -41.20
C SER A 337 -11.68 -63.98 -41.73
N VAL A 338 -12.98 -63.78 -42.04
CA VAL A 338 -13.52 -62.50 -42.47
C VAL A 338 -13.32 -61.44 -41.41
N GLN A 339 -13.71 -61.75 -40.16
CA GLN A 339 -13.58 -60.77 -39.06
C GLN A 339 -12.12 -60.31 -38.86
N ILE A 340 -11.18 -61.24 -38.85
CA ILE A 340 -9.73 -60.92 -38.70
C ILE A 340 -9.25 -60.07 -39.89
N GLN A 341 -9.63 -60.43 -41.11
CA GLN A 341 -9.16 -59.79 -42.33
C GLN A 341 -9.78 -58.39 -42.51
N THR A 342 -11.07 -58.22 -42.21
CA THR A 342 -11.70 -56.89 -42.17
C THR A 342 -11.01 -55.97 -41.18
N ARG A 343 -10.73 -56.51 -39.97
CA ARG A 343 -10.05 -55.71 -38.97
C ARG A 343 -8.61 -55.35 -39.38
N LEU A 344 -7.91 -56.28 -40.05
CA LEU A 344 -6.57 -56.03 -40.58
C LEU A 344 -6.60 -54.93 -41.67
N GLN A 345 -7.55 -54.95 -42.57
CA GLN A 345 -7.71 -53.89 -43.58
C GLN A 345 -8.04 -52.54 -42.98
N GLU A 346 -8.94 -52.48 -41.97
CA GLU A 346 -9.25 -51.25 -41.23
C GLU A 346 -7.98 -50.68 -40.61
N LEU A 347 -7.15 -51.49 -39.91
CA LEU A 347 -5.90 -51.05 -39.30
C LEU A 347 -4.86 -50.63 -40.33
N GLN A 348 -4.77 -51.30 -41.46
CA GLN A 348 -3.89 -50.88 -42.57
C GLN A 348 -4.28 -49.55 -43.17
N GLN A 349 -5.59 -49.28 -43.38
CA GLN A 349 -6.08 -47.97 -43.81
C GLN A 349 -5.77 -46.89 -42.78
N LYS A 350 -6.03 -47.16 -41.48
CA LYS A 350 -5.74 -46.23 -40.43
C LYS A 350 -4.23 -45.94 -40.32
N ARG A 351 -3.40 -46.94 -40.53
CA ARG A 351 -1.95 -46.78 -40.63
C ARG A 351 -1.56 -45.84 -41.79
N GLN A 352 -2.15 -46.00 -42.96
CA GLN A 352 -1.91 -45.13 -44.13
C GLN A 352 -2.38 -43.70 -43.87
N GLU A 353 -3.55 -43.51 -43.26
CA GLU A 353 -4.04 -42.20 -42.87
C GLU A 353 -3.08 -41.50 -41.89
N LEU A 354 -2.61 -42.22 -40.88
CA LEU A 354 -1.64 -41.67 -39.91
C LEU A 354 -0.26 -41.42 -40.55
N ALA A 355 0.20 -42.27 -41.45
CA ALA A 355 1.45 -42.09 -42.18
C ALA A 355 1.44 -40.86 -43.12
N ALA A 356 0.28 -40.38 -43.52
CA ALA A 356 0.13 -39.12 -44.25
C ALA A 356 0.29 -37.88 -43.33
N ARG A 357 0.17 -38.06 -42.00
CA ARG A 357 0.19 -36.96 -41.02
C ARG A 357 1.44 -37.01 -40.13
N PHE A 358 2.00 -38.18 -39.87
CA PHE A 358 3.09 -38.43 -38.95
C PHE A 358 4.25 -39.18 -39.62
N THR A 359 5.45 -39.01 -39.09
CA THR A 359 6.63 -39.76 -39.53
C THR A 359 6.55 -41.23 -39.09
N GLY A 360 7.18 -42.13 -39.84
CA GLY A 360 7.11 -43.59 -39.59
C GLY A 360 7.50 -44.07 -38.17
N ASN A 361 8.30 -43.29 -37.44
CA ASN A 361 8.70 -43.59 -36.05
C ASN A 361 7.74 -43.06 -34.98
N HIS A 362 6.58 -42.55 -35.38
CA HIS A 362 5.61 -42.02 -34.42
C HIS A 362 5.00 -43.14 -33.56
N PRO A 363 4.88 -43.02 -32.22
CA PRO A 363 4.35 -44.08 -31.35
C PRO A 363 3.00 -44.64 -31.75
N ALA A 364 2.11 -43.78 -32.33
CA ALA A 364 0.81 -44.21 -32.80
C ALA A 364 0.90 -45.16 -34.01
N ILE A 365 1.88 -45.00 -34.89
CA ILE A 365 2.11 -45.92 -36.04
C ILE A 365 2.66 -47.22 -35.52
N ALA A 366 3.63 -47.19 -34.60
CA ALA A 366 4.20 -48.40 -33.99
C ALA A 366 3.16 -49.27 -33.26
N LEU A 367 2.19 -48.60 -32.58
CA LEU A 367 1.10 -49.31 -31.90
C LEU A 367 0.21 -50.07 -32.93
N ILE A 368 -0.13 -49.43 -34.03
CA ILE A 368 -0.94 -50.05 -35.09
C ILE A 368 -0.15 -51.19 -35.77
N ASP A 369 1.12 -51.02 -36.02
CA ASP A 369 1.98 -52.05 -36.57
C ASP A 369 2.03 -53.31 -35.68
N ASN A 370 2.08 -53.14 -34.36
CA ASN A 370 1.98 -54.24 -33.40
C ASN A 370 0.62 -54.96 -33.44
N GLN A 371 -0.49 -54.19 -33.58
CA GLN A 371 -1.82 -54.79 -33.71
C GLN A 371 -1.96 -55.56 -35.03
N ILE A 372 -1.43 -55.01 -36.12
CA ILE A 372 -1.39 -55.69 -37.42
C ILE A 372 -0.60 -57.00 -37.33
N ALA A 373 0.56 -57.00 -36.67
CA ALA A 373 1.36 -58.20 -36.47
C ALA A 373 0.61 -59.30 -35.67
N GLY A 374 -0.10 -58.90 -34.60
CA GLY A 374 -0.94 -59.80 -33.80
C GLY A 374 -2.09 -60.46 -34.64
N LEU A 375 -2.79 -59.63 -35.43
CA LEU A 375 -3.86 -60.12 -36.30
C LEU A 375 -3.32 -61.05 -37.43
N ASN A 376 -2.17 -60.74 -37.98
CA ASN A 376 -1.50 -61.63 -38.94
C ASN A 376 -1.14 -63.01 -38.34
N ALA A 377 -0.69 -63.05 -37.10
CA ALA A 377 -0.47 -64.31 -36.41
C ALA A 377 -1.74 -65.12 -36.21
N GLN A 378 -2.86 -64.47 -35.87
CA GLN A 378 -4.18 -65.12 -35.80
C GLN A 378 -4.66 -65.63 -37.14
N LEU A 379 -4.48 -64.81 -38.21
CA LEU A 379 -4.85 -65.21 -39.57
C LEU A 379 -4.07 -66.46 -40.06
N ASN A 380 -2.80 -66.51 -39.73
CA ASN A 380 -1.97 -67.71 -40.03
C ASN A 380 -2.51 -68.95 -39.31
N GLY A 381 -2.96 -68.83 -38.07
CA GLY A 381 -3.59 -69.95 -37.35
C GLY A 381 -4.90 -70.44 -37.99
N VAL A 382 -5.75 -69.50 -38.43
CA VAL A 382 -6.99 -69.83 -39.17
C VAL A 382 -6.67 -70.43 -40.52
N SER A 383 -5.67 -69.91 -41.24
CA SER A 383 -5.22 -70.43 -42.54
C SER A 383 -4.72 -71.89 -42.42
N GLY A 384 -4.03 -72.24 -41.34
CA GLY A 384 -3.62 -73.63 -41.07
C GLY A 384 -4.81 -74.59 -40.86
N ARG A 385 -5.95 -74.08 -40.36
CA ARG A 385 -7.19 -74.90 -40.26
C ARG A 385 -7.85 -75.04 -41.63
N ILE A 386 -7.87 -73.99 -42.44
CA ILE A 386 -8.39 -74.03 -43.80
C ILE A 386 -7.64 -75.05 -44.64
N GLN A 387 -6.30 -75.19 -44.49
CA GLN A 387 -5.48 -76.16 -45.23
C GLN A 387 -5.82 -77.63 -44.95
N LYS A 388 -6.54 -77.92 -43.88
CA LYS A 388 -6.99 -79.27 -43.53
C LYS A 388 -8.32 -79.67 -44.20
N LEU A 389 -9.01 -78.75 -44.85
CA LEU A 389 -10.28 -78.97 -45.54
C LEU A 389 -10.06 -79.53 -46.98
N PRO A 390 -11.05 -80.18 -47.63
CA PRO A 390 -10.95 -80.59 -49.01
C PRO A 390 -10.62 -79.41 -49.96
N ASP A 391 -9.82 -79.62 -51.01
CA ASP A 391 -9.33 -78.59 -51.92
C ASP A 391 -10.43 -77.69 -52.50
N VAL A 392 -11.58 -78.29 -52.80
CA VAL A 392 -12.72 -77.52 -53.31
C VAL A 392 -13.31 -76.57 -52.31
N GLU A 393 -13.49 -77.03 -51.06
CA GLU A 393 -13.95 -76.18 -49.92
C GLU A 393 -12.96 -75.09 -49.61
N GLN A 394 -11.65 -75.37 -49.60
CA GLN A 394 -10.62 -74.38 -49.43
C GLN A 394 -10.75 -73.22 -50.45
N ASN A 395 -10.87 -73.51 -51.68
CA ASN A 395 -10.93 -72.50 -52.75
C ASN A 395 -12.19 -71.67 -52.63
N VAL A 396 -13.36 -72.30 -52.39
CA VAL A 396 -14.66 -71.58 -52.21
C VAL A 396 -14.58 -70.70 -50.98
N LEU A 397 -14.02 -71.19 -49.85
CA LEU A 397 -13.86 -70.37 -48.63
C LEU A 397 -12.97 -69.16 -48.85
N ARG A 398 -11.90 -69.31 -49.61
CA ARG A 398 -10.99 -68.17 -49.94
C ARG A 398 -11.75 -67.12 -50.77
N LEU A 399 -12.47 -67.52 -51.80
CA LEU A 399 -13.20 -66.60 -52.66
C LEU A 399 -14.37 -65.92 -51.92
N MET A 400 -15.15 -66.67 -51.15
CA MET A 400 -16.23 -66.13 -50.32
C MET A 400 -15.71 -65.14 -49.28
N ARG A 401 -14.55 -65.45 -48.60
CA ARG A 401 -13.88 -64.55 -47.68
C ARG A 401 -13.50 -63.28 -48.40
N ASP A 402 -12.86 -63.35 -49.58
CA ASP A 402 -12.38 -62.20 -50.31
C ASP A 402 -13.55 -61.26 -50.73
N VAL A 403 -14.67 -61.84 -51.19
CA VAL A 403 -15.89 -61.04 -51.46
C VAL A 403 -16.43 -60.42 -50.20
N LYS A 404 -16.60 -61.16 -49.13
CA LYS A 404 -17.18 -60.70 -47.92
C LYS A 404 -16.33 -59.57 -47.24
N VAL A 405 -14.98 -59.78 -47.15
CA VAL A 405 -14.05 -58.79 -46.62
C VAL A 405 -14.10 -57.49 -47.44
N SER A 406 -14.02 -57.60 -48.78
CA SER A 406 -14.05 -56.40 -49.64
C SER A 406 -15.37 -55.65 -49.54
N THR A 407 -16.52 -56.39 -49.48
CA THR A 407 -17.84 -55.77 -49.31
C THR A 407 -17.98 -55.06 -47.90
N ASP A 408 -17.59 -55.74 -46.84
CA ASP A 408 -17.69 -55.20 -45.53
C ASP A 408 -16.78 -53.94 -45.36
N SER A 409 -15.58 -53.98 -45.97
CA SER A 409 -14.67 -52.83 -46.01
C SER A 409 -15.25 -51.67 -46.85
N LEU A 410 -15.84 -51.92 -47.98
CA LEU A 410 -16.51 -50.88 -48.78
C LEU A 410 -17.68 -50.24 -48.02
N GLN A 411 -18.49 -51.04 -47.35
CA GLN A 411 -19.62 -50.56 -46.56
C GLN A 411 -19.14 -49.68 -45.38
N SER A 412 -18.07 -50.11 -44.68
CA SER A 412 -17.45 -49.32 -43.61
C SER A 412 -16.96 -47.95 -44.12
N LEU A 413 -16.21 -47.96 -45.24
CA LEU A 413 -15.68 -46.74 -45.83
C LEU A 413 -16.78 -45.75 -46.27
N LEU A 414 -17.88 -46.28 -46.85
CA LEU A 414 -19.05 -45.50 -47.24
C LEU A 414 -19.71 -44.84 -46.00
N ASN A 415 -19.84 -45.58 -44.91
CA ASN A 415 -20.38 -45.06 -43.64
C ASN A 415 -19.50 -43.96 -43.09
N ASP A 416 -18.17 -44.14 -43.07
CA ASP A 416 -17.21 -43.16 -42.62
C ASP A 416 -17.24 -41.87 -43.48
N ALA A 417 -17.31 -42.05 -44.80
CA ALA A 417 -17.45 -40.94 -45.76
C ALA A 417 -18.75 -40.15 -45.52
N GLN A 418 -19.87 -40.85 -45.24
CA GLN A 418 -21.13 -40.18 -44.90
C GLN A 418 -21.02 -39.39 -43.57
N GLN A 419 -20.42 -39.96 -42.55
CA GLN A 419 -20.19 -39.25 -41.25
C GLN A 419 -19.35 -37.99 -41.45
N LEU A 420 -18.25 -38.08 -42.21
CA LEU A 420 -17.38 -36.94 -42.50
C LEU A 420 -18.11 -35.86 -43.34
N ARG A 421 -18.97 -36.25 -44.28
CA ARG A 421 -19.82 -35.30 -45.01
C ARG A 421 -20.79 -34.58 -44.10
N LEU A 422 -21.38 -35.27 -43.13
CA LEU A 422 -22.27 -34.69 -42.14
C LEU A 422 -21.49 -33.71 -41.25
N ILE A 423 -20.31 -34.05 -40.76
CA ILE A 423 -19.44 -33.15 -39.97
C ILE A 423 -19.08 -31.91 -40.78
N LYS A 424 -18.67 -32.06 -42.07
CA LYS A 424 -18.36 -30.92 -42.93
C LYS A 424 -19.59 -30.03 -43.16
N ALA A 425 -20.77 -30.59 -43.34
CA ALA A 425 -22.01 -29.85 -43.64
C ALA A 425 -22.67 -29.23 -42.44
N SER A 426 -22.61 -29.86 -41.26
CA SER A 426 -23.30 -29.43 -40.03
C SER A 426 -22.71 -28.22 -39.38
N LYS A 427 -21.45 -27.81 -39.72
CA LYS A 427 -20.73 -26.73 -39.09
C LYS A 427 -20.69 -26.85 -37.55
N VAL A 428 -20.65 -28.06 -37.02
CA VAL A 428 -20.59 -28.34 -35.59
C VAL A 428 -19.12 -28.42 -35.16
N GLY A 429 -18.72 -27.56 -34.24
CA GLY A 429 -17.41 -27.61 -33.59
C GLY A 429 -17.45 -28.46 -32.32
N THR A 430 -16.29 -28.72 -31.76
CA THR A 430 -16.15 -29.34 -30.42
C THR A 430 -16.19 -28.32 -29.31
N ALA A 431 -16.13 -27.00 -29.59
CA ALA A 431 -16.20 -25.94 -28.63
C ALA A 431 -17.54 -25.20 -28.73
N ARG A 432 -18.13 -24.95 -27.58
CA ARG A 432 -19.36 -24.13 -27.48
C ARG A 432 -19.21 -23.09 -26.39
N LEU A 433 -19.83 -21.94 -26.61
CA LEU A 433 -19.98 -20.90 -25.61
C LEU A 433 -21.13 -21.32 -24.67
N VAL A 434 -20.83 -21.60 -23.40
CA VAL A 434 -21.82 -21.99 -22.37
C VAL A 434 -22.44 -20.75 -21.74
N ASP A 435 -21.60 -19.87 -21.21
CA ASP A 435 -22.02 -18.60 -20.65
C ASP A 435 -21.36 -17.47 -21.43
N PRO A 436 -22.12 -16.64 -22.15
CA PRO A 436 -21.61 -15.43 -22.77
C PRO A 436 -21.21 -14.41 -21.68
N ALA A 437 -20.37 -13.48 -22.06
CA ALA A 437 -19.94 -12.40 -21.17
C ALA A 437 -21.08 -11.40 -20.94
N ASP A 438 -21.54 -11.30 -19.70
CA ASP A 438 -22.52 -10.31 -19.28
C ASP A 438 -21.88 -8.98 -18.92
N VAL A 439 -22.68 -7.89 -19.00
CA VAL A 439 -22.23 -6.56 -18.59
C VAL A 439 -22.17 -6.47 -17.08
N PRO A 440 -20.99 -6.31 -16.46
CA PRO A 440 -20.86 -6.27 -15.01
C PRO A 440 -21.47 -5.01 -14.43
N LEU A 441 -22.28 -5.14 -13.38
CA LEU A 441 -22.95 -4.03 -12.72
C LEU A 441 -22.03 -3.34 -11.70
N ASN A 442 -21.15 -4.09 -11.02
CA ASN A 442 -20.31 -3.59 -9.95
C ASN A 442 -18.82 -3.61 -10.34
N PRO A 443 -18.06 -2.56 -10.03
CA PRO A 443 -16.63 -2.55 -10.24
C PRO A 443 -15.91 -3.49 -9.25
N VAL A 444 -14.89 -4.20 -9.71
CA VAL A 444 -14.03 -5.08 -8.90
C VAL A 444 -12.95 -4.28 -8.18
N ARG A 445 -12.51 -3.18 -8.78
CA ARG A 445 -11.51 -2.25 -8.23
C ARG A 445 -11.94 -0.80 -8.42
N PRO A 446 -11.58 0.13 -7.51
CA PRO A 446 -10.95 -0.14 -6.21
C PRO A 446 -11.94 -0.73 -5.20
N ASN A 447 -11.45 -1.61 -4.32
CA ASN A 447 -12.24 -2.05 -3.16
C ASN A 447 -12.24 -0.92 -2.11
N ARG A 448 -13.29 -0.09 -2.12
CA ARG A 448 -13.42 1.10 -1.28
C ARG A 448 -13.33 0.78 0.21
N VAL A 449 -13.89 -0.35 0.64
CA VAL A 449 -13.87 -0.78 2.04
C VAL A 449 -12.45 -1.15 2.46
N LEU A 450 -11.72 -1.88 1.62
CA LEU A 450 -10.33 -2.25 1.88
C LEU A 450 -9.42 -1.01 1.98
N ILE A 451 -9.57 -0.05 1.04
CA ILE A 451 -8.77 1.19 1.05
C ILE A 451 -9.08 2.01 2.31
N ALA A 452 -10.36 2.15 2.69
CA ALA A 452 -10.74 2.84 3.91
C ALA A 452 -10.13 2.17 5.15
N GLY A 453 -10.16 0.83 5.24
CA GLY A 453 -9.55 0.07 6.34
C GLY A 453 -8.03 0.26 6.40
N ILE A 454 -7.33 0.15 5.27
CA ILE A 454 -5.88 0.37 5.19
C ILE A 454 -5.54 1.82 5.55
N SER A 455 -6.28 2.80 5.02
CA SER A 455 -6.03 4.22 5.30
C SER A 455 -6.24 4.56 6.76
N LEU A 456 -7.26 3.98 7.41
CA LEU A 456 -7.51 4.13 8.83
C LEU A 456 -6.34 3.58 9.66
N THR A 457 -5.90 2.36 9.38
CA THR A 457 -4.79 1.72 10.10
C THR A 457 -3.49 2.50 9.92
N LEU A 458 -3.14 2.86 8.68
CA LEU A 458 -1.95 3.65 8.39
C LEU A 458 -2.01 5.05 8.99
N GLY A 459 -3.19 5.69 9.00
CA GLY A 459 -3.39 7.00 9.62
C GLY A 459 -3.17 6.97 11.13
N LEU A 460 -3.71 5.97 11.81
CA LEU A 460 -3.50 5.77 13.26
C LEU A 460 -2.03 5.51 13.58
N LEU A 461 -1.37 4.62 12.82
CA LEU A 461 0.06 4.31 13.02
C LEU A 461 0.95 5.52 12.75
N ALA A 462 0.69 6.27 11.68
CA ALA A 462 1.45 7.48 11.35
C ALA A 462 1.27 8.56 12.43
N GLY A 463 0.04 8.74 12.94
CA GLY A 463 -0.24 9.65 14.02
C GLY A 463 0.52 9.30 15.30
N LEU A 464 0.55 8.02 15.68
CA LEU A 464 1.32 7.52 16.83
C LEU A 464 2.82 7.72 16.63
N LEU A 465 3.34 7.39 15.46
CA LEU A 465 4.76 7.55 15.13
C LEU A 465 5.21 9.01 15.26
N VAL A 466 4.45 9.94 14.70
CA VAL A 466 4.78 11.39 14.78
C VAL A 466 4.76 11.88 16.22
N ILE A 467 3.80 11.45 17.05
CA ILE A 467 3.77 11.78 18.46
C ILE A 467 5.02 11.26 19.16
N PHE A 468 5.38 10.00 18.92
CA PHE A 468 6.54 9.37 19.57
C PHE A 468 7.85 10.07 19.20
N VAL A 469 8.04 10.37 17.91
CA VAL A 469 9.20 11.12 17.43
C VAL A 469 9.25 12.53 18.04
N ARG A 470 8.11 13.21 18.07
CA ARG A 470 8.03 14.54 18.66
C ARG A 470 8.34 14.54 20.14
N HIS A 471 7.81 13.57 20.90
CA HIS A 471 8.09 13.40 22.32
C HIS A 471 9.58 13.12 22.58
N ALA A 472 10.19 12.25 21.79
CA ALA A 472 11.61 11.94 21.88
C ALA A 472 12.51 13.16 21.59
N LEU A 473 12.06 14.09 20.75
CA LEU A 473 12.79 15.32 20.43
C LEU A 473 12.58 16.46 21.46
N GLU A 474 11.46 16.48 22.17
CA GLU A 474 11.12 17.54 23.16
C GLU A 474 11.74 17.33 24.53
N GLY A 475 12.39 16.25 24.87
CA GLY A 475 13.31 15.81 25.93
C GLY A 475 13.42 16.60 27.27
N GLY A 476 12.44 17.44 27.65
CA GLY A 476 12.46 18.14 28.94
C GLY A 476 12.00 17.26 30.10
N VAL A 477 12.66 17.40 31.28
CA VAL A 477 12.32 16.65 32.52
C VAL A 477 10.86 16.90 32.91
N ALA A 478 10.12 15.83 33.12
CA ALA A 478 8.71 15.91 33.49
C ALA A 478 8.48 15.74 34.99
N ASP A 479 9.46 15.18 35.71
CA ASP A 479 9.33 14.74 37.08
C ASP A 479 10.56 15.10 37.92
N ALA A 480 10.33 15.34 39.20
CA ALA A 480 11.37 15.59 40.19
C ALA A 480 12.23 14.34 40.44
N ASP A 481 11.63 13.17 40.53
CA ASP A 481 12.35 11.90 40.75
C ASP A 481 13.26 11.55 39.56
N GLU A 482 12.92 11.99 38.35
CA GLU A 482 13.78 11.87 37.19
C GLU A 482 15.06 12.68 37.33
N ILE A 483 14.95 13.92 37.83
CA ILE A 483 16.09 14.77 38.10
C ILE A 483 17.01 14.10 39.12
N GLU A 484 16.45 13.61 40.24
CA GLU A 484 17.23 12.98 41.32
C GLU A 484 17.96 11.71 40.83
N ARG A 485 17.24 10.83 40.10
CA ARG A 485 17.82 9.59 39.61
C ARG A 485 18.91 9.80 38.56
N GLN A 486 18.73 10.77 37.65
CA GLN A 486 19.66 10.93 36.52
C GLN A 486 20.82 11.88 36.82
N THR A 487 20.63 12.85 37.73
CA THR A 487 21.68 13.85 38.06
C THR A 487 22.32 13.64 39.39
N GLY A 488 21.70 12.87 40.29
CA GLY A 488 22.13 12.73 41.70
C GLY A 488 21.90 13.98 42.55
N MET A 489 21.23 15.02 42.02
CA MET A 489 20.94 16.27 42.76
C MET A 489 19.57 16.17 43.44
N THR A 490 19.50 16.48 44.73
CA THR A 490 18.22 16.47 45.46
C THR A 490 17.32 17.62 45.05
N VAL A 491 16.03 17.33 44.83
CA VAL A 491 15.00 18.33 44.54
C VAL A 491 14.43 18.87 45.85
N TYR A 492 14.79 20.08 46.21
CA TYR A 492 14.40 20.72 47.47
C TYR A 492 12.97 21.20 47.53
N SER A 493 12.40 21.55 46.34
CA SER A 493 10.99 21.93 46.24
C SER A 493 10.50 21.78 44.79
N THR A 494 9.30 21.30 44.66
CA THR A 494 8.54 21.32 43.39
C THR A 494 7.52 22.44 43.45
N ILE A 495 7.66 23.38 42.49
CA ILE A 495 6.93 24.63 42.47
C ILE A 495 5.92 24.54 41.33
N PRO A 496 4.60 24.47 41.60
CA PRO A 496 3.58 24.39 40.57
C PRO A 496 3.50 25.67 39.74
N PHE A 497 2.95 25.54 38.52
CA PHE A 497 2.68 26.67 37.66
C PHE A 497 1.46 27.45 38.19
N SER A 498 1.65 28.74 38.55
CA SER A 498 0.56 29.61 38.94
C SER A 498 0.01 30.38 37.73
N LYS A 499 -1.29 30.21 37.43
CA LYS A 499 -2.01 31.06 36.45
C LYS A 499 -2.18 32.48 36.98
N GLN A 500 -2.28 32.64 38.30
CA GLN A 500 -2.49 33.96 38.93
C GLN A 500 -1.32 34.90 38.65
N GLN A 501 -0.07 34.40 38.66
CA GLN A 501 1.09 35.23 38.33
C GLN A 501 0.98 35.91 36.95
N SER A 502 0.37 35.24 35.96
CA SER A 502 0.20 35.81 34.61
C SER A 502 -0.87 36.92 34.55
N LEU A 503 -1.71 37.00 35.57
CA LEU A 503 -2.76 38.01 35.69
C LEU A 503 -2.31 39.23 36.51
N LEU A 504 -1.18 39.14 37.23
CA LEU A 504 -0.64 40.22 38.04
C LEU A 504 0.01 41.32 37.17
N PRO A 505 0.02 42.59 37.63
CA PRO A 505 0.70 43.66 36.91
C PRO A 505 2.19 43.33 36.73
N SER A 506 2.78 43.77 35.62
CA SER A 506 4.22 43.60 35.36
C SER A 506 5.11 44.40 36.34
N ALA A 507 4.58 45.47 36.92
CA ALA A 507 5.23 46.28 37.94
C ALA A 507 4.54 46.07 39.30
N GLY A 508 5.31 45.69 40.31
CA GLY A 508 4.82 45.47 41.68
C GLY A 508 3.99 44.18 41.86
N GLY A 509 3.97 43.28 40.87
CA GLY A 509 3.12 42.07 40.84
C GLY A 509 3.80 40.83 41.48
N LEU A 510 4.10 40.85 42.77
CA LEU A 510 4.64 39.69 43.49
C LEU A 510 3.54 38.76 43.97
N LEU A 511 3.55 37.52 43.50
CA LEU A 511 2.57 36.48 43.86
C LEU A 511 2.54 36.25 45.39
N ALA A 512 3.70 36.21 46.03
CA ALA A 512 3.83 35.98 47.45
C ALA A 512 3.14 37.05 48.33
N LEU A 513 2.99 38.28 47.81
CA LEU A 513 2.34 39.37 48.53
C LEU A 513 0.87 39.52 48.17
N GLN A 514 0.52 39.29 46.92
CA GLN A 514 -0.85 39.52 46.41
C GLN A 514 -1.76 38.31 46.56
N GLN A 515 -1.17 37.10 46.48
CA GLN A 515 -1.89 35.81 46.56
C GLN A 515 -1.16 34.87 47.53
N PRO A 516 -1.16 35.13 48.84
CA PRO A 516 -0.39 34.38 49.82
C PRO A 516 -0.82 32.91 49.95
N ASP A 517 -2.03 32.58 49.53
CA ASP A 517 -2.60 31.23 49.60
C ASP A 517 -2.38 30.42 48.31
N ASP A 518 -1.70 30.97 47.30
CA ASP A 518 -1.38 30.24 46.07
C ASP A 518 -0.46 29.04 46.39
N PRO A 519 -0.72 27.85 45.84
CA PRO A 519 0.10 26.64 46.05
C PRO A 519 1.58 26.85 45.72
N THR A 520 1.91 27.73 44.78
CA THR A 520 3.29 28.12 44.45
C THR A 520 3.96 28.80 45.62
N VAL A 521 3.23 29.68 46.32
CA VAL A 521 3.74 30.40 47.52
C VAL A 521 3.99 29.40 48.65
N GLU A 522 3.09 28.42 48.85
CA GLU A 522 3.27 27.40 49.88
C GLU A 522 4.47 26.47 49.57
N SER A 523 4.72 26.15 48.32
CA SER A 523 5.91 25.41 47.89
C SER A 523 7.21 26.21 48.23
N LEU A 524 7.21 27.54 48.07
CA LEU A 524 8.32 28.40 48.42
C LEU A 524 8.47 28.55 49.92
N ARG A 525 7.37 28.52 50.74
CA ARG A 525 7.45 28.44 52.23
C ARG A 525 8.12 27.14 52.68
N SER A 526 7.75 26.02 52.02
CA SER A 526 8.38 24.71 52.24
C SER A 526 9.87 24.76 51.93
N PHE A 527 10.28 25.40 50.83
CA PHE A 527 11.67 25.63 50.49
C PHE A 527 12.38 26.46 51.54
N ARG A 528 11.74 27.51 52.11
CA ARG A 528 12.32 28.29 53.21
C ARG A 528 12.69 27.41 54.41
N THR A 529 11.86 26.46 54.78
CA THR A 529 12.14 25.52 55.87
C THR A 529 13.29 24.59 55.50
N ALA A 530 13.31 24.02 54.28
CA ALA A 530 14.40 23.18 53.84
C ALA A 530 15.74 23.89 53.74
N LEU A 531 15.75 25.18 53.34
CA LEU A 531 16.94 26.02 53.25
C LEU A 531 17.63 26.22 54.62
N LYS A 532 16.85 26.32 55.70
CA LYS A 532 17.43 26.41 57.03
C LYS A 532 18.32 25.21 57.38
N PHE A 533 17.88 24.02 56.99
CA PHE A 533 18.68 22.80 57.20
C PHE A 533 19.86 22.72 56.20
N ALA A 534 19.67 23.15 54.96
CA ALA A 534 20.74 23.19 53.96
C ALA A 534 21.90 24.15 54.37
N LEU A 535 21.60 25.23 55.09
CA LEU A 535 22.56 26.20 55.56
C LEU A 535 23.11 25.91 56.97
N ALA A 536 22.58 24.94 57.72
CA ALA A 536 22.94 24.64 59.08
C ALA A 536 24.43 24.29 59.25
N GLY A 537 25.15 23.82 58.28
CA GLY A 537 26.59 23.54 58.28
C GLY A 537 27.42 24.58 57.51
N SER A 538 26.84 25.68 57.02
CA SER A 538 27.55 26.68 56.25
C SER A 538 27.94 27.91 57.10
N SER A 539 29.17 28.38 56.97
CA SER A 539 29.63 29.63 57.55
C SER A 539 29.10 30.90 56.90
N SER A 540 28.46 30.73 55.72
CA SER A 540 27.95 31.84 54.91
C SER A 540 26.43 31.70 54.66
N ARG A 541 25.69 32.77 54.94
CA ARG A 541 24.23 32.89 54.71
C ARG A 541 23.90 33.52 53.34
N THR A 542 24.81 33.37 52.37
CA THR A 542 24.61 33.84 51.00
C THR A 542 24.11 32.69 50.16
N VAL A 543 22.98 32.88 49.49
CA VAL A 543 22.36 31.89 48.60
C VAL A 543 22.32 32.41 47.17
N VAL A 544 22.88 31.65 46.26
CA VAL A 544 22.82 31.91 44.83
C VAL A 544 21.73 31.04 44.21
N ILE A 545 20.83 31.65 43.46
CA ILE A 545 19.82 30.98 42.64
C ILE A 545 20.16 31.22 41.18
N SER A 546 20.37 30.13 40.45
CA SER A 546 20.66 30.16 39.03
C SER A 546 19.84 29.09 38.28
N GLY A 547 20.12 28.82 37.03
CA GLY A 547 19.52 27.76 36.25
C GLY A 547 20.28 27.55 34.97
N PRO A 548 20.08 26.43 34.27
CA PRO A 548 20.85 26.09 33.06
C PRO A 548 20.60 27.07 31.92
N ALA A 549 19.35 27.47 31.68
CA ALA A 549 18.93 28.22 30.50
C ALA A 549 18.08 29.46 30.87
N PRO A 550 17.90 30.42 29.95
CA PRO A 550 16.96 31.52 30.14
C PRO A 550 15.49 31.01 30.18
N GLY A 551 14.65 31.71 30.97
CA GLY A 551 13.21 31.45 31.04
C GLY A 551 12.82 30.23 31.86
N VAL A 552 13.69 29.65 32.68
CA VAL A 552 13.38 28.58 33.67
C VAL A 552 12.65 29.09 34.89
N GLY A 553 12.62 30.40 35.13
CA GLY A 553 11.90 31.02 36.22
C GLY A 553 12.77 31.46 37.43
N LYS A 554 14.09 31.62 37.24
CA LYS A 554 15.02 32.05 38.28
C LYS A 554 14.57 33.30 39.05
N SER A 555 14.39 34.40 38.30
CA SER A 555 14.03 35.71 38.88
C SER A 555 12.65 35.69 39.53
N PHE A 556 11.69 34.90 38.97
CA PHE A 556 10.40 34.67 39.62
C PHE A 556 10.54 34.03 40.98
N ILE A 557 11.35 32.95 41.04
CA ILE A 557 11.63 32.26 42.32
C ILE A 557 12.40 33.17 43.27
N CYS A 558 13.45 33.84 42.81
CA CYS A 558 14.23 34.76 43.66
C CYS A 558 13.38 35.85 44.30
N ALA A 559 12.55 36.53 43.52
CA ALA A 559 11.70 37.63 43.98
C ALA A 559 10.65 37.16 45.00
N ASN A 560 9.88 36.14 44.67
CA ASN A 560 8.84 35.63 45.57
C ASN A 560 9.41 34.97 46.80
N PHE A 561 10.51 34.21 46.65
CA PHE A 561 11.19 33.59 47.78
C PHE A 561 11.82 34.64 48.74
N ALA A 562 12.41 35.74 48.21
CA ALA A 562 12.96 36.82 49.01
C ALA A 562 11.87 37.47 49.90
N ALA A 563 10.68 37.73 49.33
CA ALA A 563 9.54 38.28 50.07
C ALA A 563 9.07 37.31 51.20
N ILE A 564 9.01 35.99 50.89
CA ILE A 564 8.63 34.97 51.88
C ILE A 564 9.68 34.83 52.96
N ALA A 565 10.98 34.86 52.60
CA ALA A 565 12.09 34.71 53.54
C ALA A 565 12.23 35.93 54.48
N ALA A 566 11.83 37.12 54.03
CA ALA A 566 11.84 38.35 54.76
C ALA A 566 10.81 38.40 55.92
N ALA A 567 9.85 37.47 55.96
CA ALA A 567 8.92 37.41 57.12
C ALA A 567 9.66 37.01 58.41
N GLY A 568 9.95 38.01 59.26
CA GLY A 568 10.65 37.85 60.55
C GLY A 568 12.18 37.82 60.49
N HIS A 569 12.78 38.08 59.33
CA HIS A 569 14.22 38.15 59.12
C HIS A 569 14.58 39.34 58.20
N ARG A 570 15.84 39.86 58.42
CA ARG A 570 16.36 40.89 57.49
C ARG A 570 16.97 40.23 56.28
N VAL A 571 16.35 40.40 55.10
CA VAL A 571 16.79 39.81 53.86
C VAL A 571 17.20 40.92 52.89
N VAL A 572 18.28 40.69 52.16
CA VAL A 572 18.64 41.49 50.98
C VAL A 572 18.67 40.63 49.77
N LEU A 573 18.01 41.09 48.70
CA LEU A 573 18.01 40.47 47.35
C LEU A 573 18.90 41.31 46.42
N ILE A 574 19.83 40.67 45.74
CA ILE A 574 20.73 41.27 44.78
C ILE A 574 20.37 40.77 43.38
N ASP A 575 20.04 41.67 42.46
CA ASP A 575 19.92 41.35 41.04
C ASP A 575 21.33 41.40 40.41
N ALA A 576 21.97 40.25 40.28
CA ALA A 576 23.32 40.10 39.72
C ALA A 576 23.28 39.63 38.26
N ASP A 577 22.11 39.58 37.59
CA ASP A 577 22.05 39.45 36.15
C ASP A 577 22.29 40.80 35.49
N LEU A 578 23.52 41.26 35.52
CA LEU A 578 23.96 42.55 34.97
C LEU A 578 23.73 42.65 33.44
N ARG A 579 23.41 41.52 32.78
CA ARG A 579 23.17 41.43 31.32
C ARG A 579 21.70 41.67 30.97
N ARG A 580 20.75 41.06 31.74
CA ARG A 580 19.32 41.06 31.47
C ARG A 580 18.47 41.28 32.73
N GLY A 581 19.05 41.74 33.81
CA GLY A 581 18.37 41.92 35.08
C GLY A 581 17.09 42.73 34.95
N GLY A 582 16.04 42.22 35.58
CA GLY A 582 14.70 42.76 35.48
C GLY A 582 13.90 42.67 36.77
N LEU A 583 14.54 42.26 37.90
CA LEU A 583 13.90 42.14 39.19
C LEU A 583 13.31 43.47 39.71
N HIS A 584 13.93 44.61 39.35
CA HIS A 584 13.45 45.93 39.74
C HIS A 584 11.98 46.16 39.32
N GLY A 585 11.56 45.64 38.15
CA GLY A 585 10.16 45.74 37.67
C GLY A 585 9.19 45.00 38.59
N LEU A 586 9.56 43.80 39.09
CA LEU A 586 8.70 43.03 40.00
C LEU A 586 8.42 43.71 41.34
N PHE A 587 9.34 44.61 41.81
CA PHE A 587 9.22 45.32 43.05
C PHE A 587 8.77 46.78 42.88
N ASP A 588 8.47 47.21 41.65
CA ASP A 588 8.27 48.61 41.30
C ASP A 588 9.38 49.53 41.77
N ALA A 589 10.61 49.03 41.69
CA ALA A 589 11.83 49.62 42.18
C ALA A 589 12.64 50.31 41.07
N LYS A 590 13.56 51.20 41.44
CA LYS A 590 14.42 51.87 40.46
C LYS A 590 15.51 50.90 39.97
N ARG A 591 15.83 50.95 38.67
CA ARG A 591 16.93 50.18 38.12
C ARG A 591 18.31 50.68 38.54
N GLY A 592 18.46 51.98 38.69
CA GLY A 592 19.75 52.61 39.10
C GLY A 592 19.56 53.70 40.10
N PRO A 593 20.58 53.98 40.93
CA PRO A 593 21.86 53.27 41.03
C PRO A 593 21.71 51.85 41.59
N GLY A 594 22.59 50.91 41.18
CA GLY A 594 22.50 49.47 41.54
C GLY A 594 23.88 48.84 41.80
N LEU A 595 23.95 47.51 41.62
CA LEU A 595 25.15 46.73 41.85
C LEU A 595 26.37 47.22 41.04
N THR A 596 26.14 47.65 39.81
CA THR A 596 27.21 48.21 38.97
C THR A 596 27.85 49.45 39.59
N GLU A 597 27.07 50.45 40.00
CA GLU A 597 27.56 51.68 40.60
C GLU A 597 28.23 51.39 41.96
N LEU A 598 27.70 50.44 42.71
CA LEU A 598 28.30 50.05 44.00
C LEU A 598 29.68 49.44 43.80
N LEU A 599 29.86 48.55 42.82
CA LEU A 599 31.17 47.97 42.50
C LEU A 599 32.12 48.96 41.83
N MET A 600 31.64 50.09 41.36
CA MET A 600 32.44 51.25 40.93
C MET A 600 32.77 52.23 42.06
N GLY A 601 32.36 51.94 43.28
CA GLY A 601 32.72 52.73 44.48
C GLY A 601 31.60 53.61 45.04
N ALA A 602 30.35 53.49 44.51
CA ALA A 602 29.23 54.21 45.13
C ALA A 602 28.94 53.67 46.54
N PRO A 603 28.54 54.53 47.49
CA PRO A 603 28.23 54.10 48.87
C PRO A 603 27.00 53.17 48.89
N LEU A 604 27.05 52.09 49.71
CA LEU A 604 25.96 51.12 49.84
C LEU A 604 24.60 51.79 50.14
N GLU A 605 24.61 52.78 50.98
CA GLU A 605 23.40 53.48 51.43
C GLU A 605 22.69 54.26 50.34
N GLN A 606 23.38 54.62 49.25
CA GLN A 606 22.78 55.28 48.07
C GLN A 606 22.21 54.30 47.05
N VAL A 607 22.69 53.08 47.11
CA VAL A 607 22.34 52.02 46.09
C VAL A 607 21.23 51.14 46.63
N ILE A 608 21.21 50.84 47.89
CA ILE A 608 20.29 49.91 48.51
C ILE A 608 18.87 50.53 48.58
N GLN A 609 17.92 49.88 47.99
CA GLN A 609 16.49 50.26 48.07
C GLN A 609 15.87 49.49 49.23
N ARG A 610 15.54 50.25 50.27
CA ARG A 610 15.07 49.69 51.54
C ARG A 610 13.59 49.40 51.51
N GLN A 611 13.19 48.28 52.11
CA GLN A 611 11.79 47.87 52.30
C GLN A 611 10.95 47.84 51.01
N VAL A 612 11.54 47.30 49.94
CA VAL A 612 10.77 47.04 48.71
C VAL A 612 9.61 46.04 48.93
N ALA A 613 9.73 45.24 49.99
CA ALA A 613 8.67 44.48 50.66
C ALA A 613 8.96 44.45 52.16
N PRO A 614 8.00 44.12 53.04
CA PRO A 614 8.21 44.08 54.48
C PRO A 614 9.41 43.17 54.87
N GLY A 615 10.49 43.82 55.49
CA GLY A 615 11.70 43.13 55.85
C GLY A 615 12.71 42.81 54.75
N LEU A 616 12.42 43.24 53.52
CA LEU A 616 13.20 42.96 52.28
C LEU A 616 13.81 44.24 51.73
N ASP A 617 15.12 44.28 51.66
CA ASP A 617 15.87 45.30 50.94
C ASP A 617 16.38 44.77 49.64
N PHE A 618 16.55 45.61 48.60
CA PHE A 618 16.87 45.26 47.26
C PHE A 618 18.06 46.06 46.70
N ILE A 619 18.94 45.38 46.00
CA ILE A 619 20.01 45.97 45.19
C ILE A 619 19.73 45.57 43.74
N SER A 620 19.35 46.55 42.92
CA SER A 620 19.10 46.36 41.48
C SER A 620 20.44 46.22 40.73
N THR A 621 20.37 45.88 39.42
CA THR A 621 21.56 45.76 38.55
C THR A 621 22.31 47.07 38.36
N GLY A 622 21.63 48.21 38.33
CA GLY A 622 22.19 49.48 37.92
C GLY A 622 22.33 49.64 36.41
N THR A 623 23.30 50.42 35.97
CA THR A 623 23.63 50.58 34.55
C THR A 623 24.34 49.34 34.02
N LYS A 624 24.15 49.04 32.75
CA LYS A 624 24.75 47.85 32.14
C LYS A 624 26.27 48.06 31.90
N PRO A 625 27.15 47.30 32.57
CA PRO A 625 28.58 47.49 32.43
C PRO A 625 29.10 46.75 31.17
N PRO A 626 30.26 47.19 30.61
CA PRO A 626 30.89 46.51 29.47
C PRO A 626 31.51 45.15 29.84
N HIS A 627 32.06 45.01 31.05
CA HIS A 627 32.80 43.81 31.53
C HIS A 627 32.20 43.26 32.82
N THR A 628 31.10 42.50 32.71
CA THR A 628 30.32 41.99 33.86
C THR A 628 31.12 41.02 34.74
N ALA A 629 31.87 40.09 34.14
CA ALA A 629 32.61 39.07 34.84
C ALA A 629 33.74 39.66 35.68
N ASP A 630 34.50 40.61 35.12
CA ASP A 630 35.65 41.28 35.84
C ASP A 630 35.16 42.06 37.05
N MET A 631 34.01 42.72 36.93
CA MET A 631 33.39 43.44 38.04
C MET A 631 32.98 42.51 39.19
N LEU A 632 32.38 41.35 38.87
CA LEU A 632 31.99 40.36 39.86
C LEU A 632 33.17 39.61 40.49
N LEU A 633 34.31 39.55 39.80
CA LEU A 633 35.58 39.05 40.33
C LEU A 633 36.30 40.04 41.19
N SER A 634 35.97 41.33 41.17
CA SER A 634 36.66 42.38 41.88
C SER A 634 36.62 42.21 43.39
N PRO A 635 37.65 42.71 44.16
CA PRO A 635 37.62 42.72 45.59
C PRO A 635 36.44 43.51 46.20
N GLY A 636 35.84 44.43 45.36
CA GLY A 636 34.65 45.19 45.77
C GLY A 636 33.44 44.28 46.01
N MET A 637 33.28 43.20 45.21
CA MET A 637 32.20 42.21 45.42
C MET A 637 32.39 41.44 46.76
N ASP A 638 33.61 41.05 47.08
CA ASP A 638 33.90 40.35 48.36
C ASP A 638 33.65 41.27 49.57
N SER A 639 34.07 42.54 49.50
CA SER A 639 33.83 43.54 50.53
C SER A 639 32.34 43.82 50.70
N LEU A 640 31.59 43.92 49.61
CA LEU A 640 30.12 44.05 49.61
C LEU A 640 29.44 42.86 50.29
N LEU A 641 29.79 41.64 49.90
CA LEU A 641 29.19 40.42 50.49
C LEU A 641 29.54 40.33 51.99
N ALA A 642 30.76 40.72 52.42
CA ALA A 642 31.15 40.78 53.84
C ALA A 642 30.32 41.80 54.64
N GLN A 643 30.10 43.00 54.09
CA GLN A 643 29.27 44.04 54.72
C GLN A 643 27.80 43.59 54.82
N LEU A 644 27.23 42.96 53.73
CA LEU A 644 25.88 42.49 53.78
C LEU A 644 25.64 41.30 54.69
N LYS A 645 26.60 40.38 54.83
CA LYS A 645 26.59 39.28 55.83
C LYS A 645 26.51 39.73 57.24
N SER A 646 27.11 40.88 57.58
CA SER A 646 27.04 41.46 58.93
C SER A 646 25.74 42.17 59.27
N ARG A 647 24.99 42.62 58.26
CA ARG A 647 23.75 43.41 58.38
C ARG A 647 22.47 42.59 58.17
N TYR A 648 22.52 41.55 57.39
CA TYR A 648 21.37 40.73 56.96
C TYR A 648 21.47 39.30 57.45
N ASP A 649 20.32 38.71 57.74
CA ASP A 649 20.18 37.30 58.11
C ASP A 649 20.26 36.37 56.91
N LEU A 650 19.95 36.89 55.71
CA LEU A 650 20.03 36.14 54.43
C LEU A 650 20.38 37.12 53.32
N VAL A 651 21.35 36.74 52.48
CA VAL A 651 21.69 37.41 51.21
C VAL A 651 21.31 36.51 50.06
N LEU A 652 20.33 36.94 49.24
CA LEU A 652 19.91 36.21 48.05
C LEU A 652 20.50 36.86 46.81
N ILE A 653 21.00 36.07 45.86
CA ILE A 653 21.59 36.57 44.64
C ILE A 653 20.91 35.89 43.47
N ASP A 654 20.20 36.68 42.63
CA ASP A 654 19.71 36.23 41.32
C ASP A 654 20.83 36.36 40.26
N THR A 655 21.07 35.35 39.50
CA THR A 655 22.16 35.31 38.53
C THR A 655 21.70 34.99 37.14
N PRO A 656 22.49 35.33 36.08
CA PRO A 656 22.22 34.86 34.74
C PRO A 656 22.33 33.31 34.63
N PRO A 657 21.84 32.72 33.56
CA PRO A 657 21.91 31.27 33.35
C PRO A 657 23.35 30.77 33.31
N VAL A 658 23.62 29.63 34.00
CA VAL A 658 24.97 29.04 34.15
C VAL A 658 25.60 28.68 32.80
N LEU A 659 24.79 28.19 31.84
CA LEU A 659 25.30 27.81 30.53
C LEU A 659 25.48 28.99 29.55
N ALA A 660 24.93 30.17 29.92
CA ALA A 660 25.00 31.36 29.08
C ALA A 660 26.09 32.35 29.50
N ALA A 661 26.51 32.34 30.79
CA ALA A 661 27.48 33.31 31.32
C ALA A 661 28.30 32.73 32.47
N ALA A 662 29.57 33.11 32.57
CA ALA A 662 30.46 32.74 33.68
C ALA A 662 30.08 33.39 35.00
N ASP A 663 29.31 34.46 34.96
CA ASP A 663 28.89 35.31 36.08
C ASP A 663 28.29 34.49 37.25
N ALA A 664 27.43 33.50 36.90
CA ALA A 664 26.81 32.59 37.85
C ALA A 664 27.85 31.70 38.56
N GLY A 665 28.86 31.21 37.87
CA GLY A 665 29.97 30.43 38.45
C GLY A 665 30.82 31.27 39.42
N ILE A 666 31.15 32.52 39.06
CA ILE A 666 31.91 33.45 39.89
C ILE A 666 31.19 33.70 41.22
N LEU A 667 29.90 33.98 41.18
CA LEU A 667 29.09 34.23 42.37
C LEU A 667 28.84 32.96 43.17
N ALA A 668 28.72 31.81 42.53
CA ALA A 668 28.60 30.51 43.18
C ALA A 668 29.79 30.21 44.07
N GLY A 669 31.04 30.52 43.65
CA GLY A 669 32.25 30.37 44.47
C GLY A 669 32.29 31.23 45.72
N LYS A 670 31.47 32.29 45.82
CA LYS A 670 31.37 33.21 46.96
C LYS A 670 30.14 32.92 47.85
N ALA A 671 29.30 31.98 47.47
CA ALA A 671 28.04 31.63 48.13
C ALA A 671 28.21 30.54 49.21
N GLY A 672 27.29 30.51 50.20
CA GLY A 672 27.14 29.40 51.12
C GLY A 672 26.33 28.23 50.60
N ALA A 673 25.41 28.50 49.67
CA ALA A 673 24.63 27.50 48.99
C ALA A 673 24.26 27.96 47.59
N VAL A 674 24.22 27.02 46.64
CA VAL A 674 23.84 27.25 45.27
C VAL A 674 22.67 26.33 44.89
N PHE A 675 21.61 26.89 44.36
CA PHE A 675 20.44 26.13 43.84
C PHE A 675 20.25 26.38 42.37
N LEU A 676 19.96 25.29 41.63
CA LEU A 676 19.60 25.36 40.21
C LEU A 676 18.09 25.30 40.05
N VAL A 677 17.54 26.17 39.21
CA VAL A 677 16.13 26.14 38.83
C VAL A 677 15.99 25.33 37.57
N ALA A 678 15.25 24.22 37.63
CA ALA A 678 14.82 23.43 36.45
C ALA A 678 13.36 23.72 36.16
N ARG A 679 12.99 23.88 34.88
CA ARG A 679 11.61 24.09 34.51
C ARG A 679 11.04 22.80 33.92
N ALA A 680 9.88 22.36 34.42
CA ALA A 680 9.14 21.21 33.93
C ALA A 680 8.95 21.30 32.43
N GLU A 681 9.16 20.17 31.75
CA GLU A 681 8.96 19.96 30.31
C GLU A 681 9.82 20.86 29.38
N LYS A 682 10.74 21.62 29.95
CA LYS A 682 11.59 22.55 29.18
C LYS A 682 13.08 22.33 29.43
N THR A 683 13.47 22.10 30.68
CA THR A 683 14.88 21.86 31.03
C THR A 683 15.22 20.39 30.80
N THR A 684 16.30 20.12 30.09
CA THR A 684 16.76 18.74 29.85
C THR A 684 17.71 18.28 30.97
N VAL A 685 17.81 16.97 31.18
CA VAL A 685 18.79 16.38 32.10
C VAL A 685 20.22 16.78 31.72
N GLY A 686 20.52 16.76 30.42
CA GLY A 686 21.83 17.16 29.90
C GLY A 686 22.21 18.60 30.25
N GLU A 687 21.24 19.54 30.22
CA GLU A 687 21.46 20.93 30.64
C GLU A 687 21.74 21.03 32.14
N LEU A 688 21.03 20.26 32.96
CA LEU A 688 21.26 20.24 34.42
C LEU A 688 22.63 19.69 34.77
N VAL A 689 23.04 18.58 34.18
CA VAL A 689 24.37 17.99 34.37
C VAL A 689 25.48 18.95 33.91
N ALA A 690 25.29 19.62 32.79
CA ALA A 690 26.25 20.61 32.30
C ALA A 690 26.34 21.82 33.23
N ALA A 691 25.20 22.33 33.75
CA ALA A 691 25.17 23.43 34.72
C ALA A 691 25.85 23.03 36.05
N GLN A 692 25.59 21.84 36.57
CA GLN A 692 26.25 21.29 37.75
C GLN A 692 27.78 21.22 37.55
N ARG A 693 28.22 20.74 36.38
CA ARG A 693 29.66 20.68 36.07
C ARG A 693 30.30 22.06 36.06
N ASN A 694 29.66 23.05 35.43
CA ASN A 694 30.20 24.43 35.40
C ASN A 694 30.30 25.04 36.77
N ILE A 695 29.32 24.86 37.66
CA ILE A 695 29.36 25.32 39.04
C ILE A 695 30.48 24.63 39.80
N ARG A 696 30.65 23.31 39.61
CA ARG A 696 31.75 22.56 40.29
C ARG A 696 33.15 23.01 39.81
N GLN A 697 33.29 23.33 38.52
CA GLN A 697 34.54 23.87 37.97
C GLN A 697 34.86 25.25 38.54
N ALA A 698 33.85 26.03 38.92
CA ALA A 698 34.03 27.31 39.63
C ALA A 698 34.32 27.16 41.16
N GLY A 699 34.54 25.94 41.65
CA GLY A 699 34.86 25.65 43.02
C GLY A 699 33.67 25.64 44.00
N ALA A 700 32.43 25.59 43.47
CA ALA A 700 31.22 25.54 44.27
C ALA A 700 30.45 24.21 44.05
N GLU A 701 29.61 23.87 45.03
CA GLU A 701 28.74 22.70 44.94
C GLU A 701 27.28 23.12 44.85
N VAL A 702 26.55 22.50 43.91
CA VAL A 702 25.10 22.64 43.81
C VAL A 702 24.47 21.88 44.97
N LYS A 703 23.78 22.58 45.87
CA LYS A 703 23.09 21.94 47.00
C LYS A 703 21.83 21.21 46.59
N GLY A 704 21.17 21.66 45.53
CA GLY A 704 20.01 20.99 45.01
C GLY A 704 19.31 21.76 43.91
N VAL A 705 18.16 21.23 43.50
CA VAL A 705 17.35 21.76 42.41
C VAL A 705 16.00 22.26 42.94
N LEU A 706 15.53 23.37 42.36
CA LEU A 706 14.15 23.86 42.50
C LEU A 706 13.42 23.53 41.21
N PHE A 707 12.48 22.59 41.25
CA PHE A 707 11.74 22.14 40.08
C PHE A 707 10.50 23.01 39.88
N ASN A 708 10.53 23.86 38.87
CA ASN A 708 9.56 24.95 38.66
C ASN A 708 8.61 24.72 37.51
N GLY A 709 7.38 25.21 37.64
CA GLY A 709 6.40 25.28 36.56
C GLY A 709 5.72 23.96 36.27
N LEU A 710 5.59 23.09 37.27
CA LEU A 710 4.83 21.86 37.12
C LEU A 710 3.33 22.16 36.94
N VAL A 711 2.75 21.72 35.82
CA VAL A 711 1.32 21.92 35.53
C VAL A 711 0.52 20.78 36.16
N ILE A 712 -0.28 21.08 37.17
CA ILE A 712 -1.09 20.08 37.91
C ILE A 712 -2.49 19.90 37.30
N GLU A 713 -2.72 20.29 36.05
CA GLU A 713 -4.03 20.21 35.40
C GLU A 713 -4.13 19.00 34.43
N GLY A 714 -4.92 17.98 34.80
CA GLY A 714 -5.30 16.88 33.97
C GLY A 714 -6.15 15.85 34.72
N ARG A 715 -7.27 15.40 34.14
CA ARG A 715 -8.16 14.39 34.76
C ARG A 715 -7.44 13.07 35.05
N TRP A 716 -6.36 12.79 34.31
CA TRP A 716 -5.57 11.55 34.39
C TRP A 716 -4.36 11.68 35.31
N TYR A 717 -3.75 12.86 35.48
CA TYR A 717 -2.70 13.12 36.41
C TYR A 717 -3.15 12.87 37.86
N ARG A 718 -4.45 12.86 38.13
CA ARG A 718 -5.08 12.56 39.43
C ARG A 718 -5.15 11.09 39.79
N ALA A 719 -4.88 10.17 38.85
CA ALA A 719 -5.08 8.74 39.04
C ALA A 719 -3.81 7.95 39.42
N HIS A 720 -2.62 8.51 39.23
CA HIS A 720 -1.36 7.81 39.54
C HIS A 720 -0.73 8.22 40.85
N ASN A 721 -0.03 7.29 41.49
CA ASN A 721 0.57 7.33 42.86
C ASN A 721 1.41 8.57 43.19
N TYR A 722 1.73 9.45 42.25
CA TYR A 722 2.42 10.73 42.45
C TYR A 722 1.61 11.74 43.23
N PHE A 723 0.29 11.62 43.26
CA PHE A 723 -0.63 12.53 43.92
C PHE A 723 -0.62 12.43 45.45
N GLY A 724 -0.10 11.36 46.02
CA GLY A 724 -0.04 11.27 47.48
C GLY A 724 0.75 12.43 48.13
N LYS A 725 1.82 12.92 47.47
CA LYS A 725 2.65 14.04 47.97
C LYS A 725 2.08 15.44 47.65
N TYR A 726 1.40 15.61 46.49
CA TYR A 726 0.98 16.95 46.02
C TYR A 726 -0.52 17.19 46.09
N ARG A 727 -1.34 16.18 46.30
CA ARG A 727 -2.79 16.28 46.48
C ARG A 727 -3.20 17.20 47.60
N TYR A 728 -2.45 17.18 48.73
CA TYR A 728 -2.68 18.05 49.85
C TYR A 728 -2.42 19.53 49.54
N LEU A 729 -1.48 19.85 48.68
CA LEU A 729 -1.20 21.23 48.25
C LEU A 729 -2.29 21.81 47.35
N ALA A 730 -2.93 20.98 46.53
CA ALA A 730 -4.01 21.41 45.65
C ALA A 730 -5.35 21.51 46.37
N GLU A 731 -5.62 20.65 47.36
CA GLU A 731 -6.85 20.67 48.15
C GLU A 731 -6.87 21.76 49.22
N TYR A 732 -5.73 22.08 49.82
CA TYR A 732 -5.63 23.17 50.80
C TYR A 732 -5.77 24.57 50.20
N GLY A 733 -5.35 24.75 48.94
CA GLY A 733 -5.46 26.04 48.23
C GLY A 733 -6.83 26.30 47.57
N SER A 734 -7.72 25.32 47.53
CA SER A 734 -9.03 25.40 46.82
C SER A 734 -10.26 25.40 47.77
N ALA A 735 -10.11 25.62 49.05
CA ALA A 735 -11.23 25.75 49.96
C ALA A 735 -12.09 26.98 49.56
N PRO A 736 -13.36 26.81 49.11
CA PRO A 736 -14.19 27.97 48.82
C PRO A 736 -14.48 28.70 50.12
N THR A 737 -14.13 29.97 50.19
CA THR A 737 -14.61 30.92 51.18
C THR A 737 -16.14 30.90 51.04
N LYS A 738 -16.85 30.16 51.89
CA LYS A 738 -18.27 30.42 52.10
C LYS A 738 -18.38 31.82 52.69
N GLN A 739 -18.81 32.77 51.86
CA GLN A 739 -19.36 34.02 52.34
C GLN A 739 -20.54 33.69 53.25
N ALA A 740 -20.44 34.08 54.49
CA ALA A 740 -21.56 34.18 55.44
C ALA A 740 -22.44 35.42 55.12
#